data_91a142d7ee668f7789562cea6d9c4e4c
#
_entry.id   91a142d7ee668f7789562cea6d9c4e4c
#
_cell.length_a   1.000
_cell.length_b   1.000
_cell.length_c   1.000
_cell.angle_alpha   90.00
_cell.angle_beta   90.00
_cell.angle_gamma   90.00
#
_symmetry.space_group_name_H-M   'P 1'
#
loop_
_entity.id
_entity.type
_entity.pdbx_description
1 polymer ?
#
loop_
_entity_poly.entity_id
_entity_poly.type
_entity_poly.pdbx_seq_one_letter_code
_entity_poly.pdbx_strand_id
1 'polypeptide(L)'
;MDAPAELHRDLVLVGGGHSHVLALRMLAMRPIDGLRITLVSPASHSPYSGMLPGLVSGHYRFEQSHIDLLRLCQWAGVRFITAQVTAIDTAARRLSLAGRPAISYDVVSLDIGSEPELDSVPGAREYATPVKPVAGLWQRWQALYERIASRGDREPFHIAVVGGGAGSVELVLAMSHRLQAQPGQFELWCAAAEILPGHSARARQSVLSELQRRGIRVHCDARIAAVTGSELVLGDGRRAPYGELFWCTGAAPAPWIAASGLATDEQGFLAVRDTLQAMHDDCLFGAGDIAVQVNHPRPKAGVYAVRQGPLLAYNLRALLLQKPLREHRPQRRFLSLISLGDKRATADRSGLSATGHWVWRWKDRIDRAFMARFVDLPAVMGAAASDSLPRLQRPAQAVCGGCGAKVGADALGAALSQLHLDYPQHCSGGGDDAAALSAPPGVALLQSLDVLRELVPDPWLMGRIAAQHALSDLYACGARPLSALAAVTLPYASPSILQRELQQLLAGALHEFAAADCQLAGGHSMQGGELSIGFVVNGVPMAGDGKLLPKAGAQPGDALVLTKALGTGVLFAAHMQLAADGRDVTAATDAMLQGNAAAAGLALAHGASACTDITGFGLLGHLLEMLAGTCSARLSPSQLPVLDGVLGHIRAGIESTMHAANERSAGPLLQYPAAVDAARRQLLFDPQTSGGLLIAISSGRAPGLCEALRASGYTKARVIGEVVEAVPGEAVSIQLAD
;
A
#
# COMPACT_ATOMS: atom_id res chain seq x y z
N MET A 1 -24.77 17.20 19.43
CA MET A 1 -23.90 16.32 18.63
C MET A 1 -23.40 15.26 19.59
N ASP A 2 -23.77 14.00 19.36
CA ASP A 2 -23.28 12.92 20.20
C ASP A 2 -21.76 12.86 20.03
N ALA A 3 -21.01 12.85 21.15
CA ALA A 3 -19.57 12.72 21.14
C ALA A 3 -19.22 11.37 20.48
N PRO A 4 -18.22 11.31 19.58
CA PRO A 4 -17.77 10.06 19.00
C PRO A 4 -17.38 9.08 20.12
N ALA A 5 -17.67 7.79 19.91
CA ALA A 5 -17.36 6.76 20.90
C ALA A 5 -15.85 6.74 21.19
N GLU A 6 -15.48 6.83 22.48
CA GLU A 6 -14.09 6.77 22.92
C GLU A 6 -13.48 5.40 22.56
N LEU A 7 -12.28 5.38 21.96
CA LEU A 7 -11.57 4.15 21.62
C LEU A 7 -10.92 3.50 22.84
N HIS A 8 -11.12 2.20 23.03
CA HIS A 8 -10.64 1.46 24.20
C HIS A 8 -9.84 0.20 23.90
N ARG A 9 -9.98 -0.37 22.69
CA ARG A 9 -9.35 -1.65 22.30
C ARG A 9 -8.83 -1.62 20.88
N ASP A 10 -7.71 -2.31 20.68
CA ASP A 10 -7.06 -2.53 19.38
C ASP A 10 -7.13 -4.00 18.97
N LEU A 11 -7.82 -4.29 17.84
CA LEU A 11 -7.74 -5.56 17.13
C LEU A 11 -6.84 -5.39 15.92
N VAL A 12 -5.74 -6.15 15.85
CA VAL A 12 -4.83 -6.12 14.71
C VAL A 12 -4.95 -7.41 13.92
N LEU A 13 -5.24 -7.30 12.63
CA LEU A 13 -5.24 -8.39 11.66
C LEU A 13 -3.94 -8.32 10.85
N VAL A 14 -3.12 -9.36 10.92
CA VAL A 14 -1.84 -9.45 10.20
C VAL A 14 -2.00 -10.32 8.97
N GLY A 15 -1.86 -9.72 7.80
CA GLY A 15 -2.06 -10.35 6.49
C GLY A 15 -3.49 -10.21 5.95
N GLY A 16 -3.58 -9.97 4.65
CA GLY A 16 -4.84 -9.89 3.90
C GLY A 16 -5.33 -11.25 3.37
N GLY A 17 -5.14 -12.34 4.14
CA GLY A 17 -5.56 -13.68 3.73
C GLY A 17 -7.08 -13.84 3.63
N HIS A 18 -7.54 -14.94 3.03
CA HIS A 18 -8.96 -15.17 2.76
C HIS A 18 -9.84 -15.21 4.02
N SER A 19 -9.28 -15.66 5.16
CA SER A 19 -10.02 -15.67 6.43
C SER A 19 -10.20 -14.24 6.95
N HIS A 20 -9.16 -13.41 6.87
CA HIS A 20 -9.20 -12.02 7.34
C HIS A 20 -10.12 -11.14 6.52
N VAL A 21 -10.08 -11.20 5.17
CA VAL A 21 -10.97 -10.37 4.35
C VAL A 21 -12.45 -10.69 4.59
N LEU A 22 -12.79 -11.97 4.82
CA LEU A 22 -14.15 -12.38 5.20
C LEU A 22 -14.51 -11.92 6.62
N ALA A 23 -13.59 -12.10 7.58
CA ALA A 23 -13.79 -11.66 8.96
C ALA A 23 -13.97 -10.14 9.04
N LEU A 24 -13.12 -9.38 8.34
CA LEU A 24 -13.19 -7.93 8.27
C LEU A 24 -14.54 -7.46 7.73
N ARG A 25 -14.99 -8.03 6.61
CA ARG A 25 -16.31 -7.72 6.04
C ARG A 25 -17.45 -8.00 7.03
N MET A 26 -17.39 -9.10 7.78
CA MET A 26 -18.41 -9.45 8.77
C MET A 26 -18.37 -8.56 10.01
N LEU A 27 -17.18 -8.16 10.47
CA LEU A 27 -17.01 -7.22 11.58
C LEU A 27 -17.53 -5.84 11.21
N ALA A 28 -17.25 -5.36 9.99
CA ALA A 28 -17.74 -4.08 9.48
C ALA A 28 -19.27 -4.00 9.36
N MET A 29 -19.92 -5.11 8.98
CA MET A 29 -21.39 -5.17 8.90
C MET A 29 -22.10 -5.03 10.27
N ARG A 30 -21.37 -5.26 11.35
CA ARG A 30 -21.86 -5.09 12.73
C ARG A 30 -20.73 -4.58 13.60
N PRO A 31 -20.46 -3.28 13.61
CA PRO A 31 -19.35 -2.69 14.35
C PRO A 31 -19.47 -2.91 15.86
N ILE A 32 -18.36 -2.72 16.57
CA ILE A 32 -18.27 -2.75 18.03
C ILE A 32 -17.78 -1.36 18.45
N ASP A 33 -18.59 -0.65 19.23
CA ASP A 33 -18.23 0.68 19.71
C ASP A 33 -17.02 0.63 20.63
N GLY A 34 -16.09 1.55 20.44
CA GLY A 34 -14.83 1.62 21.16
C GLY A 34 -13.74 0.67 20.69
N LEU A 35 -13.99 -0.11 19.62
CA LEU A 35 -13.01 -0.99 19.01
C LEU A 35 -12.39 -0.32 17.78
N ARG A 36 -11.06 -0.27 17.74
CA ARG A 36 -10.30 0.03 16.53
C ARG A 36 -9.81 -1.26 15.88
N ILE A 37 -10.03 -1.42 14.59
CA ILE A 37 -9.51 -2.54 13.81
C ILE A 37 -8.41 -2.02 12.90
N THR A 38 -7.27 -2.72 12.87
CA THR A 38 -6.15 -2.43 11.98
C THR A 38 -5.83 -3.66 11.14
N LEU A 39 -5.73 -3.52 9.82
CA LEU A 39 -5.18 -4.54 8.93
C LEU A 39 -3.75 -4.14 8.54
N VAL A 40 -2.80 -5.04 8.79
CA VAL A 40 -1.39 -4.87 8.38
C VAL A 40 -1.11 -5.82 7.23
N SER A 41 -0.69 -5.29 6.09
CA SER A 41 -0.33 -6.08 4.90
C SER A 41 0.80 -5.40 4.12
N PRO A 42 1.76 -6.15 3.54
CA PRO A 42 2.82 -5.55 2.73
C PRO A 42 2.33 -5.02 1.37
N ALA A 43 1.13 -5.36 0.95
CA ALA A 43 0.56 -4.95 -0.33
C ALA A 43 -0.89 -4.49 -0.18
N SER A 44 -1.31 -3.53 -1.00
CA SER A 44 -2.68 -3.01 -1.06
C SER A 44 -3.69 -4.00 -1.63
N HIS A 45 -3.23 -5.09 -2.24
CA HIS A 45 -4.06 -6.10 -2.88
C HIS A 45 -3.73 -7.50 -2.38
N SER A 46 -4.77 -8.32 -2.20
CA SER A 46 -4.64 -9.74 -1.87
C SER A 46 -5.15 -10.61 -3.02
N PRO A 47 -4.32 -11.52 -3.57
CA PRO A 47 -4.72 -12.39 -4.66
C PRO A 47 -5.72 -13.45 -4.21
N TYR A 48 -6.72 -13.70 -5.01
CA TYR A 48 -7.56 -14.89 -4.85
C TYR A 48 -6.92 -16.07 -5.59
N SER A 49 -6.34 -16.99 -4.84
CA SER A 49 -5.55 -18.11 -5.38
C SER A 49 -6.30 -18.97 -6.39
N GLY A 50 -7.63 -19.11 -6.26
CA GLY A 50 -8.48 -19.85 -7.19
C GLY A 50 -8.52 -19.25 -8.60
N MET A 51 -8.30 -17.94 -8.75
CA MET A 51 -8.31 -17.25 -10.04
C MET A 51 -6.91 -17.03 -10.63
N LEU A 52 -5.84 -17.30 -9.89
CA LEU A 52 -4.47 -17.10 -10.36
C LEU A 52 -4.14 -17.81 -11.70
N PRO A 53 -4.52 -19.09 -11.91
CA PRO A 53 -4.28 -19.73 -13.20
C PRO A 53 -5.00 -19.02 -14.36
N GLY A 54 -6.21 -18.52 -14.11
CA GLY A 54 -6.97 -17.76 -15.11
C GLY A 54 -6.37 -16.37 -15.39
N LEU A 55 -5.75 -15.72 -14.41
CA LEU A 55 -5.00 -14.48 -14.60
C LEU A 55 -3.76 -14.74 -15.48
N VAL A 56 -2.97 -15.76 -15.17
CA VAL A 56 -1.80 -16.14 -15.95
C VAL A 56 -2.16 -16.51 -17.39
N SER A 57 -3.28 -17.22 -17.60
CA SER A 57 -3.83 -17.55 -18.93
C SER A 57 -4.37 -16.33 -19.70
N GLY A 58 -4.57 -15.18 -19.03
CA GLY A 58 -5.19 -13.98 -19.63
C GLY A 58 -6.72 -14.04 -19.70
N HIS A 59 -7.38 -14.93 -18.94
CA HIS A 59 -8.85 -15.01 -18.85
C HIS A 59 -9.45 -13.99 -17.88
N TYR A 60 -8.64 -13.52 -16.93
CA TYR A 60 -9.00 -12.49 -15.96
C TYR A 60 -8.02 -11.32 -16.01
N ARG A 61 -8.51 -10.14 -15.69
CA ARG A 61 -7.68 -8.98 -15.39
C ARG A 61 -7.25 -9.02 -13.94
N PHE A 62 -6.23 -8.22 -13.59
CA PHE A 62 -5.71 -8.11 -12.23
C PHE A 62 -6.82 -7.80 -11.22
N GLU A 63 -7.64 -6.78 -11.50
CA GLU A 63 -8.72 -6.30 -10.62
C GLU A 63 -9.82 -7.35 -10.40
N GLN A 64 -10.01 -8.29 -11.33
CA GLN A 64 -10.99 -9.37 -11.21
C GLN A 64 -10.53 -10.50 -10.29
N SER A 65 -9.21 -10.64 -10.10
CA SER A 65 -8.57 -11.74 -9.37
C SER A 65 -7.90 -11.31 -8.05
N HIS A 66 -7.89 -10.02 -7.74
CA HIS A 66 -7.31 -9.47 -6.52
C HIS A 66 -8.35 -8.69 -5.72
N ILE A 67 -8.33 -8.88 -4.41
CA ILE A 67 -9.13 -8.11 -3.46
C ILE A 67 -8.35 -6.85 -3.13
N ASP A 68 -8.92 -5.69 -3.42
CA ASP A 68 -8.37 -4.40 -2.99
C ASP A 68 -8.60 -4.22 -1.48
N LEU A 69 -7.54 -4.42 -0.70
CA LEU A 69 -7.55 -4.34 0.76
C LEU A 69 -7.74 -2.90 1.24
N LEU A 70 -7.16 -1.94 0.52
CA LEU A 70 -7.23 -0.53 0.87
C LEU A 70 -8.67 -0.03 0.73
N ARG A 71 -9.32 -0.34 -0.38
CA ARG A 71 -10.74 -0.05 -0.61
C ARG A 71 -11.65 -0.78 0.38
N LEU A 72 -11.36 -2.05 0.68
CA LEU A 72 -12.11 -2.83 1.66
C LEU A 72 -12.00 -2.22 3.07
N CYS A 73 -10.79 -1.80 3.48
CA CYS A 73 -10.54 -1.14 4.76
C CYS A 73 -11.24 0.22 4.84
N GLN A 74 -11.17 1.02 3.77
CA GLN A 74 -11.88 2.29 3.67
C GLN A 74 -13.39 2.12 3.84
N TRP A 75 -13.99 1.15 3.14
CA TRP A 75 -15.40 0.83 3.29
C TRP A 75 -15.76 0.39 4.71
N ALA A 76 -14.88 -0.39 5.34
CA ALA A 76 -15.11 -0.97 6.66
C ALA A 76 -14.82 -0.02 7.83
N GLY A 77 -14.29 1.18 7.58
CA GLY A 77 -13.77 2.07 8.64
C GLY A 77 -12.60 1.45 9.41
N VAL A 78 -11.77 0.65 8.73
CA VAL A 78 -10.62 -0.09 9.28
C VAL A 78 -9.33 0.61 8.88
N ARG A 79 -8.42 0.76 9.84
CA ARG A 79 -7.06 1.27 9.57
C ARG A 79 -6.29 0.26 8.71
N PHE A 80 -5.71 0.74 7.62
CA PHE A 80 -4.79 -0.04 6.80
C PHE A 80 -3.35 0.43 7.01
N ILE A 81 -2.45 -0.51 7.31
CA ILE A 81 -1.01 -0.25 7.45
C ILE A 81 -0.26 -1.06 6.40
N THR A 82 0.41 -0.36 5.49
CA THR A 82 1.30 -1.00 4.52
C THR A 82 2.64 -1.30 5.20
N ALA A 83 2.81 -2.55 5.66
CA ALA A 83 4.04 -3.02 6.31
C ALA A 83 4.13 -4.54 6.31
N GLN A 84 5.36 -5.05 6.42
CA GLN A 84 5.64 -6.45 6.71
C GLN A 84 5.89 -6.63 8.21
N VAL A 85 5.16 -7.55 8.84
CA VAL A 85 5.43 -7.97 10.22
C VAL A 85 6.65 -8.90 10.21
N THR A 86 7.60 -8.64 11.11
CA THR A 86 8.87 -9.39 11.22
C THR A 86 9.02 -10.15 12.52
N ALA A 87 8.27 -9.79 13.57
CA ALA A 87 8.24 -10.49 14.85
C ALA A 87 6.98 -10.11 15.64
N ILE A 88 6.66 -10.92 16.65
CA ILE A 88 5.64 -10.64 17.65
C ILE A 88 6.20 -10.88 19.05
N ASP A 89 5.97 -9.93 19.93
CA ASP A 89 6.19 -10.06 21.37
C ASP A 89 4.82 -10.17 22.05
N THR A 90 4.47 -11.39 22.47
CA THR A 90 3.17 -11.67 23.09
C THR A 90 3.10 -11.14 24.53
N ALA A 91 4.23 -11.05 25.24
CA ALA A 91 4.29 -10.53 26.61
C ALA A 91 4.09 -9.02 26.63
N ALA A 92 4.76 -8.29 25.74
CA ALA A 92 4.59 -6.84 25.57
C ALA A 92 3.38 -6.47 24.70
N ARG A 93 2.74 -7.45 24.03
CA ARG A 93 1.66 -7.26 23.04
C ARG A 93 2.03 -6.27 21.93
N ARG A 94 3.17 -6.52 21.29
CA ARG A 94 3.73 -5.67 20.24
C ARG A 94 4.06 -6.47 18.99
N LEU A 95 3.87 -5.85 17.83
CA LEU A 95 4.27 -6.35 16.52
C LEU A 95 5.42 -5.51 16.00
N SER A 96 6.54 -6.14 15.68
CA SER A 96 7.65 -5.50 14.98
C SER A 96 7.33 -5.43 13.48
N LEU A 97 7.58 -4.27 12.89
CA LEU A 97 7.30 -3.96 11.49
C LEU A 97 8.60 -3.59 10.78
N ALA A 98 8.77 -4.03 9.54
CA ALA A 98 9.91 -3.64 8.74
C ALA A 98 9.91 -2.14 8.44
N GLY A 99 11.03 -1.45 8.71
CA GLY A 99 11.26 -0.06 8.32
C GLY A 99 10.43 1.00 9.08
N ARG A 100 9.77 0.64 10.18
CA ARG A 100 8.96 1.57 10.98
C ARG A 100 8.82 1.11 12.44
N PRO A 101 8.36 1.98 13.36
CA PRO A 101 8.13 1.60 14.75
C PRO A 101 7.14 0.45 14.91
N ALA A 102 7.36 -0.34 15.97
CA ALA A 102 6.44 -1.42 16.35
C ALA A 102 5.05 -0.88 16.74
N ILE A 103 4.01 -1.66 16.47
CA ILE A 103 2.64 -1.34 16.89
C ILE A 103 2.17 -2.27 18.01
N SER A 104 1.31 -1.76 18.89
CA SER A 104 0.71 -2.53 19.97
C SER A 104 -0.66 -3.06 19.58
N TYR A 105 -1.11 -4.12 20.25
CA TYR A 105 -2.44 -4.70 20.09
C TYR A 105 -3.04 -5.14 21.43
N ASP A 106 -4.35 -5.27 21.50
CA ASP A 106 -5.06 -5.95 22.59
C ASP A 106 -5.44 -7.37 22.17
N VAL A 107 -5.84 -7.53 20.91
CA VAL A 107 -6.10 -8.83 20.26
C VAL A 107 -5.43 -8.83 18.88
N VAL A 108 -4.81 -9.95 18.51
CA VAL A 108 -4.15 -10.09 17.21
C VAL A 108 -4.58 -11.37 16.50
N SER A 109 -4.68 -11.33 15.18
CA SER A 109 -4.93 -12.51 14.35
C SER A 109 -3.96 -12.57 13.19
N LEU A 110 -3.43 -13.77 12.88
CA LEU A 110 -2.48 -14.00 11.80
C LEU A 110 -3.14 -14.77 10.66
N ASP A 111 -3.13 -14.22 9.43
CA ASP A 111 -3.55 -14.88 8.18
C ASP A 111 -2.64 -14.41 7.03
N ILE A 112 -1.34 -14.70 7.19
CA ILE A 112 -0.27 -14.29 6.26
C ILE A 112 -0.01 -15.32 5.16
N GLY A 113 -0.74 -16.44 5.16
CA GLY A 113 -0.54 -17.53 4.22
C GLY A 113 0.73 -18.35 4.50
N SER A 114 1.29 -18.93 3.45
CA SER A 114 2.52 -19.72 3.46
C SER A 114 3.35 -19.39 2.21
N GLU A 115 4.64 -19.63 2.26
CA GLU A 115 5.57 -19.51 1.14
C GLU A 115 5.93 -20.90 0.59
N PRO A 116 6.43 -21.01 -0.65
CA PRO A 116 7.05 -22.24 -1.12
C PRO A 116 8.33 -22.54 -0.33
N GLU A 117 8.58 -23.82 -0.09
CA GLU A 117 9.81 -24.28 0.55
C GLU A 117 11.00 -24.09 -0.42
N LEU A 118 11.85 -23.13 -0.14
CA LEU A 118 13.02 -22.77 -0.96
C LEU A 118 14.34 -23.09 -0.27
N ASP A 119 14.37 -23.02 1.05
CA ASP A 119 15.62 -23.06 1.82
C ASP A 119 16.20 -24.48 1.96
N SER A 120 15.37 -25.50 1.77
CA SER A 120 15.82 -26.89 1.77
C SER A 120 16.60 -27.30 0.51
N VAL A 121 16.59 -26.47 -0.55
CA VAL A 121 17.26 -26.76 -1.81
C VAL A 121 18.27 -25.65 -2.14
N PRO A 122 19.58 -25.91 -2.05
CA PRO A 122 20.61 -24.93 -2.37
C PRO A 122 20.40 -24.27 -3.72
N GLY A 123 20.47 -22.93 -3.77
CA GLY A 123 20.28 -22.12 -4.97
C GLY A 123 18.82 -21.87 -5.36
N ALA A 124 17.84 -22.56 -4.78
CA ALA A 124 16.43 -22.33 -5.17
C ALA A 124 15.96 -20.90 -4.85
N ARG A 125 16.34 -20.34 -3.71
CA ARG A 125 15.99 -18.95 -3.33
C ARG A 125 16.62 -17.91 -4.25
N GLU A 126 17.80 -18.17 -4.79
CA GLU A 126 18.53 -17.24 -5.65
C GLU A 126 18.03 -17.27 -7.10
N TYR A 127 17.76 -18.47 -7.64
CA TYR A 127 17.53 -18.66 -9.07
C TYR A 127 16.08 -18.97 -9.45
N ALA A 128 15.23 -19.39 -8.52
CA ALA A 128 13.84 -19.72 -8.82
C ALA A 128 12.87 -18.58 -8.51
N THR A 129 11.82 -18.47 -9.32
CA THR A 129 10.68 -17.58 -9.03
C THR A 129 9.65 -18.34 -8.20
N PRO A 130 9.43 -17.99 -6.92
CA PRO A 130 8.41 -18.62 -6.10
C PRO A 130 7.00 -18.22 -6.55
N VAL A 131 6.03 -19.15 -6.43
CA VAL A 131 4.62 -18.85 -6.78
C VAL A 131 3.92 -18.00 -5.73
N LYS A 132 4.48 -17.86 -4.55
CA LYS A 132 4.05 -16.96 -3.47
C LYS A 132 5.27 -16.20 -2.95
N PRO A 133 5.12 -14.90 -2.62
CA PRO A 133 3.90 -14.09 -2.75
C PRO A 133 3.52 -13.86 -4.21
N VAL A 134 2.21 -13.87 -4.50
CA VAL A 134 1.66 -13.81 -5.87
C VAL A 134 2.03 -12.52 -6.60
N ALA A 135 2.21 -11.40 -5.88
CA ALA A 135 2.62 -10.14 -6.50
C ALA A 135 3.97 -10.26 -7.22
N GLY A 136 4.95 -10.89 -6.59
CA GLY A 136 6.26 -11.16 -7.21
C GLY A 136 6.16 -12.11 -8.41
N LEU A 137 5.37 -13.17 -8.29
CA LEU A 137 5.08 -14.06 -9.41
C LEU A 137 4.46 -13.31 -10.59
N TRP A 138 3.45 -12.47 -10.32
CA TRP A 138 2.74 -11.74 -11.38
C TRP A 138 3.65 -10.75 -12.12
N GLN A 139 4.43 -9.98 -11.39
CA GLN A 139 5.42 -9.05 -11.99
C GLN A 139 6.43 -9.81 -12.86
N ARG A 140 6.99 -10.92 -12.34
CA ARG A 140 7.95 -11.74 -13.09
C ARG A 140 7.32 -12.36 -14.32
N TRP A 141 6.07 -12.86 -14.21
CA TRP A 141 5.34 -13.43 -15.33
C TRP A 141 5.03 -12.40 -16.41
N GLN A 142 4.59 -11.20 -16.06
CA GLN A 142 4.34 -10.14 -17.04
C GLN A 142 5.61 -9.76 -17.79
N ALA A 143 6.71 -9.50 -17.09
CA ALA A 143 7.99 -9.17 -17.68
C ALA A 143 8.51 -10.29 -18.61
N LEU A 144 8.33 -11.56 -18.21
CA LEU A 144 8.68 -12.72 -19.02
C LEU A 144 7.80 -12.80 -20.28
N TYR A 145 6.49 -12.65 -20.13
CA TYR A 145 5.55 -12.68 -21.25
C TYR A 145 5.84 -11.58 -22.27
N GLU A 146 6.06 -10.35 -21.83
CA GLU A 146 6.41 -9.21 -22.70
C GLU A 146 7.75 -9.46 -23.41
N ARG A 147 8.76 -9.97 -22.71
CA ARG A 147 10.06 -10.31 -23.28
C ARG A 147 9.96 -11.38 -24.34
N ILE A 148 9.16 -12.44 -24.12
CA ILE A 148 8.96 -13.51 -25.10
C ILE A 148 8.14 -12.97 -26.29
N ALA A 149 7.07 -12.21 -26.05
CA ALA A 149 6.23 -11.66 -27.11
C ALA A 149 6.96 -10.65 -28.02
N SER A 150 7.97 -9.93 -27.49
CA SER A 150 8.75 -8.92 -28.23
C SER A 150 9.93 -9.52 -29.04
N ARG A 151 10.38 -10.75 -28.73
CA ARG A 151 11.58 -11.37 -29.39
C ARG A 151 11.36 -11.85 -30.82
N GLY A 152 10.11 -12.02 -31.28
CA GLY A 152 9.81 -12.66 -32.56
C GLY A 152 10.13 -14.16 -32.56
N ASP A 153 9.96 -14.83 -33.71
CA ASP A 153 10.01 -16.31 -33.83
C ASP A 153 11.42 -16.95 -33.76
N ARG A 154 12.43 -16.24 -33.28
CA ARG A 154 13.82 -16.66 -33.47
C ARG A 154 14.48 -17.45 -32.34
N GLU A 155 14.00 -17.32 -31.09
CA GLU A 155 14.59 -18.04 -29.97
C GLU A 155 13.53 -18.75 -29.14
N PRO A 156 13.54 -20.10 -29.12
CA PRO A 156 12.59 -20.85 -28.29
C PRO A 156 12.87 -20.61 -26.81
N PHE A 157 11.80 -20.39 -26.02
CA PHE A 157 11.90 -20.30 -24.56
C PHE A 157 11.92 -21.70 -23.92
N HIS A 158 12.49 -21.79 -22.72
CA HIS A 158 12.46 -23.01 -21.91
C HIS A 158 12.01 -22.67 -20.49
N ILE A 159 10.81 -23.10 -20.10
CA ILE A 159 10.23 -22.86 -18.80
C ILE A 159 10.11 -24.17 -18.03
N ALA A 160 10.74 -24.22 -16.86
CA ALA A 160 10.64 -25.32 -15.91
C ALA A 160 9.76 -24.90 -14.71
N VAL A 161 8.85 -25.78 -14.29
CA VAL A 161 8.01 -25.63 -13.10
C VAL A 161 8.31 -26.80 -12.16
N VAL A 162 8.71 -26.50 -10.93
CA VAL A 162 9.01 -27.52 -9.91
C VAL A 162 7.85 -27.63 -8.93
N GLY A 163 7.31 -28.83 -8.81
CA GLY A 163 6.18 -29.17 -7.95
C GLY A 163 5.19 -30.11 -8.65
N GLY A 164 4.59 -31.05 -7.90
CA GLY A 164 3.63 -32.03 -8.43
C GLY A 164 2.17 -31.76 -7.98
N GLY A 165 1.90 -30.69 -7.25
CA GLY A 165 0.57 -30.35 -6.73
C GLY A 165 -0.34 -29.67 -7.75
N ALA A 166 -1.58 -29.38 -7.36
CA ALA A 166 -2.56 -28.72 -8.24
C ALA A 166 -2.07 -27.35 -8.71
N GLY A 167 -1.44 -26.56 -7.82
CA GLY A 167 -0.95 -25.22 -8.17
C GLY A 167 0.11 -25.21 -9.27
N SER A 168 1.07 -26.14 -9.25
CA SER A 168 2.10 -26.27 -10.28
C SER A 168 1.53 -26.74 -11.63
N VAL A 169 0.61 -27.69 -11.58
CA VAL A 169 -0.09 -28.22 -12.75
C VAL A 169 -0.93 -27.12 -13.41
N GLU A 170 -1.73 -26.40 -12.64
CA GLU A 170 -2.53 -25.27 -13.15
C GLU A 170 -1.66 -24.16 -13.72
N LEU A 171 -0.54 -23.85 -13.06
CA LEU A 171 0.39 -22.80 -13.50
C LEU A 171 1.04 -23.14 -14.85
N VAL A 172 1.61 -24.35 -14.99
CA VAL A 172 2.27 -24.74 -16.26
C VAL A 172 1.26 -24.80 -17.41
N LEU A 173 0.04 -25.29 -17.17
CA LEU A 173 -1.03 -25.31 -18.17
C LEU A 173 -1.49 -23.89 -18.55
N ALA A 174 -1.57 -22.98 -17.58
CA ALA A 174 -1.93 -21.58 -17.79
C ALA A 174 -0.88 -20.83 -18.62
N MET A 175 0.39 -20.99 -18.27
CA MET A 175 1.53 -20.43 -19.01
C MET A 175 1.62 -20.97 -20.44
N SER A 176 1.47 -22.30 -20.60
CA SER A 176 1.44 -22.96 -21.92
C SER A 176 0.30 -22.44 -22.81
N HIS A 177 -0.88 -22.21 -22.23
CA HIS A 177 -1.99 -21.60 -22.97
C HIS A 177 -1.67 -20.17 -23.41
N ARG A 178 -1.10 -19.36 -22.54
CA ARG A 178 -0.79 -17.95 -22.83
C ARG A 178 0.29 -17.78 -23.88
N LEU A 179 1.25 -18.70 -23.93
CA LEU A 179 2.40 -18.70 -24.87
C LEU A 179 2.22 -19.66 -26.03
N GLN A 180 1.03 -20.21 -26.29
CA GLN A 180 0.79 -21.25 -27.30
C GLN A 180 1.17 -20.87 -28.74
N ALA A 181 1.26 -19.58 -29.06
CA ALA A 181 1.67 -19.07 -30.36
C ALA A 181 3.18 -18.85 -30.48
N GLN A 182 3.94 -19.06 -29.42
CA GLN A 182 5.37 -18.82 -29.35
C GLN A 182 6.13 -20.16 -29.32
N PRO A 183 7.27 -20.31 -30.03
CA PRO A 183 8.09 -21.53 -29.97
C PRO A 183 8.73 -21.66 -28.57
N GLY A 184 8.62 -22.84 -27.96
CA GLY A 184 9.25 -23.08 -26.67
C GLY A 184 8.85 -24.39 -26.03
N GLN A 185 9.46 -24.66 -24.88
CA GLN A 185 9.30 -25.88 -24.13
C GLN A 185 8.83 -25.60 -22.70
N PHE A 186 7.97 -26.51 -22.22
CA PHE A 186 7.53 -26.53 -20.83
C PHE A 186 7.89 -27.87 -20.20
N GLU A 187 8.39 -27.82 -18.97
CA GLU A 187 8.69 -29.00 -18.17
C GLU A 187 8.11 -28.87 -16.77
N LEU A 188 7.54 -29.97 -16.28
CA LEU A 188 7.01 -30.10 -14.93
C LEU A 188 7.82 -31.15 -14.17
N TRP A 189 8.47 -30.73 -13.08
CA TRP A 189 9.35 -31.56 -12.26
C TRP A 189 8.67 -31.91 -10.94
N CYS A 190 8.44 -33.19 -10.69
CA CYS A 190 7.72 -33.70 -9.52
C CYS A 190 8.60 -34.67 -8.74
N ALA A 191 8.80 -34.44 -7.45
CA ALA A 191 9.57 -35.33 -6.57
C ALA A 191 8.83 -36.63 -6.23
N ALA A 192 7.48 -36.65 -6.33
CA ALA A 192 6.67 -37.83 -6.12
C ALA A 192 6.55 -38.70 -7.38
N ALA A 193 6.18 -39.96 -7.21
CA ALA A 193 5.95 -40.90 -8.30
C ALA A 193 4.82 -40.48 -9.25
N GLU A 194 3.92 -39.63 -8.79
CA GLU A 194 2.75 -39.18 -9.55
C GLU A 194 2.46 -37.69 -9.26
N ILE A 195 1.94 -36.98 -10.27
CA ILE A 195 1.38 -35.63 -10.07
C ILE A 195 0.04 -35.71 -9.35
N LEU A 196 -0.42 -34.58 -8.78
CA LEU A 196 -1.71 -34.45 -8.12
C LEU A 196 -1.92 -35.48 -7.00
N PRO A 197 -1.00 -35.60 -6.03
CA PRO A 197 -1.17 -36.52 -4.92
C PRO A 197 -2.47 -36.19 -4.17
N GLY A 198 -3.20 -37.24 -3.79
CA GLY A 198 -4.53 -37.11 -3.11
C GLY A 198 -5.74 -36.89 -4.02
N HIS A 199 -5.55 -36.75 -5.33
CA HIS A 199 -6.64 -36.75 -6.30
C HIS A 199 -6.95 -38.14 -6.85
N SER A 200 -8.17 -38.31 -7.41
CA SER A 200 -8.56 -39.59 -8.02
C SER A 200 -7.70 -39.93 -9.26
N ALA A 201 -7.48 -41.22 -9.50
CA ALA A 201 -6.76 -41.69 -10.67
C ALA A 201 -7.38 -41.17 -11.99
N ARG A 202 -8.71 -41.04 -12.04
CA ARG A 202 -9.42 -40.51 -13.20
C ARG A 202 -9.15 -39.03 -13.45
N ALA A 203 -9.14 -38.20 -12.39
CA ALA A 203 -8.76 -36.80 -12.48
C ALA A 203 -7.31 -36.64 -12.94
N ARG A 204 -6.39 -37.42 -12.34
CA ARG A 204 -4.97 -37.42 -12.69
C ARG A 204 -4.75 -37.79 -14.16
N GLN A 205 -5.39 -38.86 -14.64
CA GLN A 205 -5.29 -39.29 -16.04
C GLN A 205 -5.78 -38.21 -17.00
N SER A 206 -6.91 -37.56 -16.69
CA SER A 206 -7.42 -36.44 -17.50
C SER A 206 -6.41 -35.29 -17.63
N VAL A 207 -5.77 -34.94 -16.53
CA VAL A 207 -4.74 -33.87 -16.50
C VAL A 207 -3.47 -34.30 -17.24
N LEU A 208 -2.98 -35.54 -17.04
CA LEU A 208 -1.83 -36.06 -17.75
C LEU A 208 -2.03 -36.06 -19.26
N SER A 209 -3.21 -36.49 -19.73
CA SER A 209 -3.57 -36.46 -21.15
C SER A 209 -3.53 -35.04 -21.72
N GLU A 210 -3.93 -34.04 -20.93
CA GLU A 210 -3.86 -32.64 -21.36
C GLU A 210 -2.43 -32.10 -21.41
N LEU A 211 -1.60 -32.42 -20.40
CA LEU A 211 -0.16 -32.06 -20.41
C LEU A 211 0.55 -32.66 -21.63
N GLN A 212 0.31 -33.94 -21.91
CA GLN A 212 0.85 -34.62 -23.09
C GLN A 212 0.39 -34.00 -24.42
N ARG A 213 -0.92 -33.68 -24.51
CA ARG A 213 -1.50 -33.04 -25.71
C ARG A 213 -0.85 -31.70 -26.03
N ARG A 214 -0.37 -30.97 -25.01
CA ARG A 214 0.33 -29.69 -25.14
C ARG A 214 1.85 -29.81 -25.27
N GLY A 215 2.37 -31.03 -25.28
CA GLY A 215 3.81 -31.26 -25.36
C GLY A 215 4.59 -30.87 -24.09
N ILE A 216 3.90 -30.76 -22.95
CA ILE A 216 4.54 -30.48 -21.67
C ILE A 216 5.18 -31.76 -21.16
N ARG A 217 6.49 -31.75 -20.95
CA ARG A 217 7.22 -32.91 -20.40
C ARG A 217 7.02 -32.99 -18.89
N VAL A 218 6.61 -34.15 -18.42
CA VAL A 218 6.40 -34.41 -16.98
C VAL A 218 7.45 -35.38 -16.48
N HIS A 219 8.22 -34.97 -15.48
CA HIS A 219 9.27 -35.75 -14.84
C HIS A 219 8.82 -36.10 -13.42
N CYS A 220 8.37 -37.33 -13.19
CA CYS A 220 8.07 -37.88 -11.87
C CYS A 220 9.31 -38.55 -11.27
N ASP A 221 9.30 -38.84 -9.97
CA ASP A 221 10.43 -39.36 -9.19
C ASP A 221 11.72 -38.52 -9.38
N ALA A 222 11.54 -37.22 -9.62
CA ALA A 222 12.58 -36.27 -9.98
C ALA A 222 12.76 -35.21 -8.88
N ARG A 223 13.37 -35.63 -7.76
CA ARG A 223 13.68 -34.71 -6.65
C ARG A 223 14.83 -33.80 -7.05
N ILE A 224 14.62 -32.50 -6.96
CA ILE A 224 15.66 -31.49 -7.17
C ILE A 224 16.51 -31.38 -5.91
N ALA A 225 17.83 -31.56 -6.04
CA ALA A 225 18.81 -31.49 -4.95
C ALA A 225 19.51 -30.13 -4.87
N ALA A 226 19.68 -29.44 -6.02
CA ALA A 226 20.23 -28.09 -6.07
C ALA A 226 19.78 -27.37 -7.36
N VAL A 227 19.90 -26.04 -7.34
CA VAL A 227 19.61 -25.17 -8.49
C VAL A 227 20.82 -24.28 -8.75
N THR A 228 21.20 -24.12 -10.00
CA THR A 228 22.21 -23.15 -10.46
C THR A 228 21.55 -22.12 -11.36
N GLY A 229 22.27 -21.12 -11.85
CA GLY A 229 21.72 -20.09 -12.74
C GLY A 229 21.13 -20.59 -14.06
N SER A 230 21.40 -21.86 -14.45
CA SER A 230 20.97 -22.41 -15.74
C SER A 230 20.55 -23.89 -15.70
N GLU A 231 20.74 -24.60 -14.58
CA GLU A 231 20.48 -26.02 -14.50
C GLU A 231 19.84 -26.43 -13.15
N LEU A 232 18.93 -27.40 -13.24
CA LEU A 232 18.44 -28.20 -12.12
C LEU A 232 19.39 -29.39 -11.90
N VAL A 233 19.79 -29.61 -10.68
CA VAL A 233 20.57 -30.80 -10.26
C VAL A 233 19.63 -31.75 -9.52
N LEU A 234 19.46 -32.96 -10.05
CA LEU A 234 18.59 -33.97 -9.47
C LEU A 234 19.30 -34.75 -8.35
N GLY A 235 18.54 -35.41 -7.49
CA GLY A 235 19.06 -36.22 -6.40
C GLY A 235 19.90 -37.45 -6.85
N ASP A 236 19.74 -37.89 -8.08
CA ASP A 236 20.54 -38.96 -8.71
C ASP A 236 21.78 -38.44 -9.50
N GLY A 237 22.05 -37.14 -9.40
CA GLY A 237 23.20 -36.48 -10.06
C GLY A 237 22.96 -36.02 -11.49
N ARG A 238 21.83 -36.35 -12.12
CA ARG A 238 21.49 -35.81 -13.44
C ARG A 238 21.32 -34.31 -13.41
N ARG A 239 21.64 -33.64 -14.52
CA ARG A 239 21.46 -32.20 -14.69
C ARG A 239 20.48 -31.93 -15.84
N ALA A 240 19.63 -30.97 -15.67
CA ALA A 240 18.65 -30.55 -16.66
C ALA A 240 18.69 -29.01 -16.83
N PRO A 241 18.94 -28.52 -18.05
CA PRO A 241 18.99 -27.09 -18.32
C PRO A 241 17.59 -26.48 -18.23
N TYR A 242 17.52 -25.18 -17.88
CA TYR A 242 16.30 -24.37 -17.95
C TYR A 242 16.62 -22.93 -18.38
N GLY A 243 15.63 -22.23 -18.93
CA GLY A 243 15.72 -20.79 -19.19
C GLY A 243 15.07 -19.96 -18.11
N GLU A 244 13.88 -20.36 -17.67
CA GLU A 244 13.14 -19.74 -16.55
C GLU A 244 12.63 -20.83 -15.61
N LEU A 245 12.71 -20.57 -14.31
CA LEU A 245 12.34 -21.53 -13.28
C LEU A 245 11.28 -20.97 -12.33
N PHE A 246 10.15 -21.69 -12.23
CA PHE A 246 9.08 -21.41 -11.27
C PHE A 246 9.00 -22.49 -10.20
N TRP A 247 8.87 -22.06 -8.93
CA TRP A 247 8.93 -22.94 -7.78
C TRP A 247 7.61 -23.03 -7.05
N CYS A 248 7.00 -24.22 -7.09
CA CYS A 248 5.66 -24.51 -6.56
C CYS A 248 5.66 -25.69 -5.59
N THR A 249 6.74 -25.90 -4.86
CA THR A 249 6.86 -27.00 -3.89
C THR A 249 6.09 -26.70 -2.60
N GLY A 250 6.18 -27.60 -1.62
CA GLY A 250 5.48 -27.58 -0.35
C GLY A 250 5.35 -26.22 0.34
N ALA A 251 4.43 -26.11 1.25
CA ALA A 251 4.20 -24.87 2.00
C ALA A 251 5.19 -24.79 3.18
N ALA A 252 5.85 -23.65 3.34
CA ALA A 252 6.65 -23.29 4.50
C ALA A 252 6.03 -22.10 5.25
N PRO A 253 6.09 -22.06 6.58
CA PRO A 253 5.64 -20.91 7.35
C PRO A 253 6.68 -19.78 7.28
N ALA A 254 6.25 -18.56 7.61
CA ALA A 254 7.16 -17.44 7.79
C ALA A 254 8.11 -17.73 8.99
N PRO A 255 9.44 -17.62 8.84
CA PRO A 255 10.42 -18.03 9.87
C PRO A 255 10.25 -17.30 11.21
N TRP A 256 9.76 -16.06 11.18
CA TRP A 256 9.55 -15.24 12.37
C TRP A 256 8.51 -15.82 13.34
N ILE A 257 7.59 -16.70 12.88
CA ILE A 257 6.58 -17.35 13.74
C ILE A 257 7.27 -18.17 14.84
N ALA A 258 8.14 -19.08 14.45
CA ALA A 258 8.91 -19.88 15.40
C ALA A 258 9.95 -19.04 16.16
N ALA A 259 10.62 -18.10 15.48
CA ALA A 259 11.61 -17.20 16.09
C ALA A 259 11.01 -16.29 17.17
N SER A 260 9.70 -16.00 17.12
CA SER A 260 8.98 -15.23 18.15
C SER A 260 8.54 -16.08 19.36
N GLY A 261 8.93 -17.37 19.44
CA GLY A 261 8.58 -18.24 20.55
C GLY A 261 7.12 -18.71 20.57
N LEU A 262 6.38 -18.56 19.46
CA LEU A 262 5.03 -19.08 19.35
C LEU A 262 5.03 -20.61 19.28
N ALA A 263 3.99 -21.24 19.81
CA ALA A 263 3.80 -22.68 19.66
C ALA A 263 3.57 -23.05 18.20
N THR A 264 4.38 -23.97 17.68
CA THR A 264 4.31 -24.42 16.28
C THR A 264 4.24 -25.94 16.19
N ASP A 265 3.82 -26.44 15.01
CA ASP A 265 4.03 -27.85 14.67
C ASP A 265 5.49 -28.14 14.29
N GLU A 266 5.81 -29.39 13.93
CA GLU A 266 7.14 -29.82 13.53
C GLU A 266 7.66 -29.10 12.26
N GLN A 267 6.77 -28.51 11.45
CA GLN A 267 7.10 -27.78 10.24
C GLN A 267 7.22 -26.27 10.48
N GLY A 268 6.92 -25.79 11.70
CA GLY A 268 7.00 -24.38 12.08
C GLY A 268 5.71 -23.58 11.86
N PHE A 269 4.59 -24.21 11.49
CA PHE A 269 3.29 -23.54 11.37
C PHE A 269 2.68 -23.28 12.75
N LEU A 270 2.00 -22.13 12.90
CA LEU A 270 1.35 -21.74 14.15
C LEU A 270 0.34 -22.81 14.62
N ALA A 271 0.57 -23.38 15.79
CA ALA A 271 -0.34 -24.34 16.42
C ALA A 271 -1.53 -23.61 17.05
N VAL A 272 -2.76 -23.96 16.63
CA VAL A 272 -3.98 -23.35 17.13
C VAL A 272 -4.97 -24.40 17.67
N ARG A 273 -5.75 -23.98 18.66
CA ARG A 273 -6.89 -24.73 19.20
C ARG A 273 -8.06 -24.78 18.19
N ASP A 274 -9.08 -25.54 18.50
CA ASP A 274 -10.29 -25.62 17.66
C ASP A 274 -11.07 -24.28 17.62
N THR A 275 -10.83 -23.38 18.58
CA THR A 275 -11.33 -21.99 18.57
C THR A 275 -10.54 -21.05 17.65
N LEU A 276 -9.50 -21.53 16.98
CA LEU A 276 -8.48 -20.77 16.23
C LEU A 276 -7.59 -19.86 17.07
N GLN A 277 -7.63 -19.94 18.40
CA GLN A 277 -6.67 -19.28 19.28
C GLN A 277 -5.35 -20.04 19.29
N ALA A 278 -4.22 -19.33 19.42
CA ALA A 278 -2.92 -19.97 19.63
C ALA A 278 -2.92 -20.82 20.91
N MET A 279 -2.04 -21.82 20.97
CA MET A 279 -2.04 -22.81 22.06
C MET A 279 -1.86 -22.17 23.44
N HIS A 280 -1.02 -21.14 23.55
CA HIS A 280 -0.63 -20.54 24.84
C HIS A 280 -1.00 -19.05 24.99
N ASP A 281 -1.80 -18.50 24.05
CA ASP A 281 -2.25 -17.10 24.10
C ASP A 281 -3.70 -17.00 23.68
N ASP A 282 -4.55 -16.56 24.59
CA ASP A 282 -5.99 -16.38 24.35
C ASP A 282 -6.31 -15.15 23.48
N CYS A 283 -5.38 -14.20 23.37
CA CYS A 283 -5.56 -12.97 22.58
C CYS A 283 -4.93 -13.08 21.17
N LEU A 284 -4.25 -14.19 20.88
CA LEU A 284 -3.66 -14.44 19.56
C LEU A 284 -4.44 -15.52 18.82
N PHE A 285 -4.86 -15.20 17.59
CA PHE A 285 -5.55 -16.11 16.69
C PHE A 285 -4.71 -16.41 15.44
N GLY A 286 -4.96 -17.57 14.84
CA GLY A 286 -4.35 -17.93 13.56
C GLY A 286 -5.34 -18.62 12.64
N ALA A 287 -5.32 -18.27 11.35
CA ALA A 287 -6.19 -18.85 10.34
C ALA A 287 -5.45 -18.98 8.98
N GLY A 288 -6.07 -19.69 8.04
CA GLY A 288 -5.48 -19.92 6.72
C GLY A 288 -4.25 -20.82 6.75
N ASP A 289 -3.38 -20.64 5.74
CA ASP A 289 -2.25 -21.55 5.52
C ASP A 289 -1.17 -21.45 6.62
N ILE A 290 -1.07 -20.32 7.36
CA ILE A 290 -0.09 -20.17 8.44
C ILE A 290 -0.42 -21.00 9.68
N ALA A 291 -1.70 -21.36 9.88
CA ALA A 291 -2.16 -22.04 11.08
C ALA A 291 -2.37 -23.54 10.85
N VAL A 292 -2.14 -24.34 11.90
CA VAL A 292 -2.49 -25.76 11.98
C VAL A 292 -3.34 -26.01 13.22
N GLN A 293 -4.56 -26.54 13.02
CA GLN A 293 -5.38 -27.00 14.14
C GLN A 293 -4.83 -28.32 14.68
N VAL A 294 -4.41 -28.33 15.96
CA VAL A 294 -3.75 -29.47 16.57
C VAL A 294 -4.64 -30.74 16.53
N ASN A 295 -5.95 -30.59 16.85
CA ASN A 295 -6.88 -31.71 16.85
C ASN A 295 -7.38 -32.12 15.47
N HIS A 296 -7.22 -31.24 14.48
CA HIS A 296 -7.82 -31.44 13.16
C HIS A 296 -6.88 -30.97 12.04
N PRO A 297 -5.66 -31.54 11.91
CA PRO A 297 -4.73 -31.13 10.86
C PRO A 297 -5.31 -31.33 9.46
N ARG A 298 -5.08 -30.38 8.56
CA ARG A 298 -5.57 -30.39 7.17
C ARG A 298 -4.47 -29.90 6.23
N PRO A 299 -4.50 -30.33 4.97
CA PRO A 299 -3.64 -29.76 3.94
C PRO A 299 -3.86 -28.26 3.78
N LYS A 300 -2.81 -27.52 3.43
CA LYS A 300 -2.86 -26.09 3.19
C LYS A 300 -3.62 -25.82 1.87
N ALA A 301 -4.83 -25.30 1.97
CA ALA A 301 -5.68 -25.00 0.81
C ALA A 301 -6.68 -23.88 1.11
N GLY A 302 -6.89 -22.98 0.15
CA GLY A 302 -7.74 -21.79 0.32
C GLY A 302 -9.18 -22.08 0.75
N VAL A 303 -9.73 -23.26 0.43
CA VAL A 303 -11.07 -23.65 0.85
C VAL A 303 -11.22 -23.74 2.38
N TYR A 304 -10.18 -24.12 3.09
CA TYR A 304 -10.18 -24.14 4.56
C TYR A 304 -10.13 -22.72 5.12
N ALA A 305 -9.24 -21.86 4.59
CA ALA A 305 -9.16 -20.45 4.96
C ALA A 305 -10.51 -19.73 4.79
N VAL A 306 -11.17 -19.89 3.63
CA VAL A 306 -12.50 -19.31 3.38
C VAL A 306 -13.53 -19.75 4.40
N ARG A 307 -13.50 -21.02 4.84
CA ARG A 307 -14.45 -21.55 5.84
C ARG A 307 -14.11 -21.17 7.28
N GLN A 308 -12.86 -20.87 7.57
CA GLN A 308 -12.44 -20.34 8.88
C GLN A 308 -12.90 -18.88 9.07
N GLY A 309 -12.98 -18.08 8.01
CA GLY A 309 -13.30 -16.64 8.09
C GLY A 309 -14.55 -16.30 8.93
N PRO A 310 -15.71 -16.89 8.68
CA PRO A 310 -16.93 -16.63 9.49
C PRO A 310 -16.79 -17.02 10.95
N LEU A 311 -16.12 -18.13 11.25
CA LEU A 311 -15.88 -18.54 12.63
C LEU A 311 -14.88 -17.61 13.31
N LEU A 312 -13.81 -17.23 12.62
CA LEU A 312 -12.81 -16.28 13.12
C LEU A 312 -13.48 -14.95 13.48
N ALA A 313 -14.33 -14.41 12.59
CA ALA A 313 -15.10 -13.19 12.87
C ALA A 313 -15.98 -13.34 14.13
N TYR A 314 -16.66 -14.47 14.27
CA TYR A 314 -17.47 -14.77 15.44
C TYR A 314 -16.60 -14.81 16.71
N ASN A 315 -15.48 -15.55 16.70
CA ASN A 315 -14.62 -15.76 17.86
C ASN A 315 -13.86 -14.49 18.29
N LEU A 316 -13.37 -13.70 17.34
CA LEU A 316 -12.79 -12.38 17.63
C LEU A 316 -13.81 -11.47 18.32
N ARG A 317 -15.03 -11.43 17.78
CA ARG A 317 -16.12 -10.67 18.37
C ARG A 317 -16.52 -11.20 19.75
N ALA A 318 -16.64 -12.51 19.90
CA ALA A 318 -17.02 -13.16 21.14
C ALA A 318 -15.98 -12.91 22.25
N LEU A 319 -14.68 -12.98 21.94
CA LEU A 319 -13.62 -12.65 22.89
C LEU A 319 -13.72 -11.19 23.36
N LEU A 320 -13.86 -10.24 22.43
CA LEU A 320 -13.98 -8.81 22.74
C LEU A 320 -15.21 -8.49 23.59
N LEU A 321 -16.32 -9.19 23.36
CA LEU A 321 -17.58 -9.05 24.10
C LEU A 321 -17.69 -9.99 25.31
N GLN A 322 -16.62 -10.73 25.67
CA GLN A 322 -16.58 -11.69 26.78
C GLN A 322 -17.68 -12.77 26.66
N LYS A 323 -17.94 -13.25 25.44
CA LYS A 323 -18.91 -14.33 25.13
C LYS A 323 -18.18 -15.64 24.86
N PRO A 324 -18.86 -16.80 25.01
CA PRO A 324 -18.28 -18.10 24.69
C PRO A 324 -17.83 -18.20 23.24
N LEU A 325 -16.66 -18.80 23.01
CA LEU A 325 -16.12 -19.08 21.69
C LEU A 325 -16.74 -20.35 21.11
N ARG A 326 -16.63 -20.50 19.79
CA ARG A 326 -17.07 -21.67 19.02
C ARG A 326 -15.89 -22.46 18.47
N GLU A 327 -16.03 -23.77 18.37
CA GLU A 327 -15.04 -24.66 17.77
C GLU A 327 -15.21 -24.76 16.25
N HIS A 328 -14.09 -24.80 15.53
CA HIS A 328 -14.03 -25.10 14.12
C HIS A 328 -13.82 -26.60 13.90
N ARG A 329 -14.75 -27.22 13.19
CA ARG A 329 -14.62 -28.61 12.74
C ARG A 329 -14.46 -28.65 11.23
N PRO A 330 -13.21 -28.70 10.72
CA PRO A 330 -12.98 -28.64 9.28
C PRO A 330 -13.51 -29.88 8.58
N GLN A 331 -14.06 -29.67 7.39
CA GLN A 331 -14.53 -30.75 6.52
C GLN A 331 -13.40 -31.72 6.16
N ARG A 332 -13.73 -32.99 6.03
CA ARG A 332 -12.77 -34.04 5.63
C ARG A 332 -12.50 -34.06 4.13
N ARG A 333 -13.47 -33.65 3.30
CA ARG A 333 -13.42 -33.69 1.83
C ARG A 333 -13.96 -32.39 1.24
N PHE A 334 -13.40 -31.96 0.15
CA PHE A 334 -13.84 -30.77 -0.61
C PHE A 334 -13.88 -31.08 -2.11
N LEU A 335 -14.58 -30.24 -2.88
CA LEU A 335 -14.56 -30.26 -4.33
C LEU A 335 -13.29 -29.55 -4.80
N SER A 336 -12.46 -30.26 -5.55
CA SER A 336 -11.30 -29.68 -6.25
C SER A 336 -11.70 -29.37 -7.70
N LEU A 337 -11.37 -28.16 -8.16
CA LEU A 337 -11.63 -27.69 -9.51
C LEU A 337 -10.31 -27.23 -10.12
N ILE A 338 -9.67 -28.09 -10.91
CA ILE A 338 -8.34 -27.88 -11.50
C ILE A 338 -8.50 -27.26 -12.88
N SER A 339 -7.98 -26.05 -13.09
CA SER A 339 -8.00 -25.36 -14.38
C SER A 339 -7.01 -26.02 -15.37
N LEU A 340 -7.45 -26.18 -16.61
CA LEU A 340 -6.59 -26.71 -17.70
C LEU A 340 -6.01 -25.61 -18.61
N GLY A 341 -6.14 -24.34 -18.23
CA GLY A 341 -5.57 -23.19 -18.92
C GLY A 341 -6.40 -22.62 -20.07
N ASP A 342 -7.28 -23.39 -20.69
CA ASP A 342 -8.01 -23.05 -21.93
C ASP A 342 -9.55 -22.98 -21.74
N LYS A 343 -10.01 -22.51 -20.61
CA LYS A 343 -11.45 -22.49 -20.21
C LYS A 343 -12.06 -23.89 -20.14
N ARG A 344 -11.25 -24.91 -19.85
CA ARG A 344 -11.66 -26.24 -19.40
C ARG A 344 -11.12 -26.46 -17.98
N ALA A 345 -11.80 -27.29 -17.22
CA ALA A 345 -11.37 -27.68 -15.87
C ALA A 345 -11.74 -29.13 -15.59
N THR A 346 -11.02 -29.73 -14.65
CA THR A 346 -11.32 -31.06 -14.10
C THR A 346 -11.85 -30.88 -12.68
N ALA A 347 -13.07 -31.36 -12.44
CA ALA A 347 -13.64 -31.49 -11.11
C ALA A 347 -13.26 -32.85 -10.51
N ASP A 348 -12.90 -32.87 -9.22
CA ASP A 348 -12.65 -34.10 -8.47
C ASP A 348 -13.24 -34.00 -7.07
N ARG A 349 -14.07 -34.98 -6.71
CA ARG A 349 -14.65 -35.10 -5.38
C ARG A 349 -14.94 -36.53 -5.04
N SER A 350 -14.30 -37.08 -4.00
CA SER A 350 -14.60 -38.41 -3.45
C SER A 350 -14.53 -39.54 -4.48
N GLY A 351 -13.60 -39.47 -5.44
CA GLY A 351 -13.43 -40.49 -6.49
C GLY A 351 -14.27 -40.26 -7.76
N LEU A 352 -15.20 -39.30 -7.73
CA LEU A 352 -15.93 -38.86 -8.92
C LEU A 352 -15.18 -37.72 -9.59
N SER A 353 -14.95 -37.84 -10.90
CA SER A 353 -14.25 -36.83 -11.69
C SER A 353 -15.00 -36.56 -13.00
N ALA A 354 -15.03 -35.30 -13.39
CA ALA A 354 -15.57 -34.84 -14.67
C ALA A 354 -14.68 -33.71 -15.23
N THR A 355 -14.53 -33.65 -16.55
CA THR A 355 -13.71 -32.67 -17.25
C THR A 355 -14.49 -32.01 -18.37
N GLY A 356 -14.35 -30.70 -18.54
CA GLY A 356 -14.95 -29.99 -19.66
C GLY A 356 -15.09 -28.49 -19.46
N HIS A 357 -15.63 -27.81 -20.48
CA HIS A 357 -15.94 -26.37 -20.44
C HIS A 357 -17.03 -26.01 -19.41
N TRP A 358 -18.01 -26.90 -19.21
CA TRP A 358 -19.05 -26.69 -18.22
C TRP A 358 -18.49 -26.70 -16.79
N VAL A 359 -17.48 -27.52 -16.50
CA VAL A 359 -16.76 -27.53 -15.21
C VAL A 359 -16.05 -26.20 -15.00
N TRP A 360 -15.41 -25.67 -16.05
CA TRP A 360 -14.75 -24.36 -15.98
C TRP A 360 -15.77 -23.23 -15.74
N ARG A 361 -16.91 -23.24 -16.45
CA ARG A 361 -18.01 -22.28 -16.21
C ARG A 361 -18.52 -22.33 -14.78
N TRP A 362 -18.61 -23.54 -14.22
CA TRP A 362 -19.01 -23.72 -12.82
C TRP A 362 -17.96 -23.14 -11.86
N LYS A 363 -16.66 -23.43 -12.08
CA LYS A 363 -15.55 -22.83 -11.35
C LYS A 363 -15.57 -21.30 -11.45
N ASP A 364 -15.66 -20.75 -12.65
CA ASP A 364 -15.69 -19.29 -12.89
C ASP A 364 -16.85 -18.62 -12.14
N ARG A 365 -18.04 -19.25 -12.13
CA ARG A 365 -19.19 -18.74 -11.36
C ARG A 365 -18.93 -18.72 -9.85
N ILE A 366 -18.30 -19.74 -9.30
CA ILE A 366 -17.93 -19.81 -7.87
C ILE A 366 -16.93 -18.72 -7.53
N ASP A 367 -15.87 -18.60 -8.34
CA ASP A 367 -14.79 -17.66 -8.12
C ASP A 367 -15.29 -16.21 -8.23
N ARG A 368 -16.07 -15.88 -9.26
CA ARG A 368 -16.67 -14.54 -9.42
C ARG A 368 -17.66 -14.22 -8.29
N ALA A 369 -18.47 -15.18 -7.86
CA ALA A 369 -19.38 -14.98 -6.73
C ALA A 369 -18.64 -14.76 -5.41
N PHE A 370 -17.45 -15.33 -5.25
CA PHE A 370 -16.59 -15.03 -4.11
C PHE A 370 -16.04 -13.59 -4.20
N MET A 371 -15.47 -13.20 -5.35
CA MET A 371 -14.88 -11.88 -5.56
C MET A 371 -15.93 -10.75 -5.49
N ALA A 372 -17.14 -10.98 -5.99
CA ALA A 372 -18.22 -9.99 -5.92
C ALA A 372 -18.53 -9.51 -4.50
N ARG A 373 -18.25 -10.33 -3.48
CA ARG A 373 -18.41 -9.94 -2.07
C ARG A 373 -17.50 -8.77 -1.67
N PHE A 374 -16.41 -8.54 -2.38
CA PHE A 374 -15.41 -7.50 -2.09
C PHE A 374 -15.44 -6.36 -3.09
N VAL A 375 -16.19 -6.50 -4.17
CA VAL A 375 -16.45 -5.46 -5.18
C VAL A 375 -17.78 -4.77 -4.91
N ASP A 376 -18.84 -5.56 -4.72
CA ASP A 376 -20.19 -5.06 -4.45
C ASP A 376 -20.37 -4.91 -2.91
N LEU A 377 -19.76 -3.85 -2.37
CA LEU A 377 -19.79 -3.58 -0.94
C LEU A 377 -21.13 -2.90 -0.58
N PRO A 378 -21.93 -3.51 0.33
CA PRO A 378 -23.21 -2.92 0.74
C PRO A 378 -22.98 -1.67 1.59
N ALA A 379 -24.00 -0.83 1.74
CA ALA A 379 -23.95 0.25 2.71
C ALA A 379 -23.72 -0.33 4.12
N VAL A 380 -22.76 0.23 4.86
CA VAL A 380 -22.51 -0.17 6.26
C VAL A 380 -23.74 0.23 7.09
N MET A 381 -24.26 -0.69 7.88
CA MET A 381 -25.40 -0.39 8.76
C MET A 381 -24.94 0.64 9.81
N GLY A 382 -25.71 1.74 9.93
CA GLY A 382 -25.39 2.81 10.87
C GLY A 382 -25.38 2.35 12.34
N ALA A 383 -24.96 3.23 13.24
CA ALA A 383 -24.74 2.98 14.69
C ALA A 383 -25.88 2.27 15.45
N ALA A 384 -27.10 2.25 14.91
CA ALA A 384 -28.25 1.56 15.51
C ALA A 384 -28.10 0.03 15.66
N ALA A 385 -27.10 -0.59 15.04
CA ALA A 385 -26.83 -2.04 15.11
C ALA A 385 -25.46 -2.38 15.73
N SER A 386 -24.78 -1.42 16.38
CA SER A 386 -23.48 -1.66 17.03
C SER A 386 -23.63 -2.43 18.34
N ASP A 387 -22.67 -3.32 18.64
CA ASP A 387 -22.46 -3.83 20.01
C ASP A 387 -21.48 -2.90 20.73
N SER A 388 -21.51 -2.88 22.07
CA SER A 388 -20.57 -2.09 22.86
C SER A 388 -19.66 -2.99 23.70
N LEU A 389 -18.40 -2.56 23.88
CA LEU A 389 -17.45 -3.26 24.74
C LEU A 389 -17.94 -3.30 26.19
N PRO A 390 -17.73 -4.40 26.94
CA PRO A 390 -18.00 -4.44 28.36
C PRO A 390 -17.19 -3.36 29.10
N ARG A 391 -17.84 -2.61 30.01
CA ARG A 391 -17.29 -1.50 30.83
C ARG A 391 -17.30 -0.11 30.19
N LEU A 392 -17.94 0.12 29.04
CA LEU A 392 -18.15 1.47 28.50
C LEU A 392 -19.29 2.26 29.18
N GLN A 393 -19.86 1.76 30.28
CA GLN A 393 -20.88 2.49 31.06
C GLN A 393 -20.23 3.53 32.00
N ARG A 394 -19.48 4.49 31.47
CA ARG A 394 -19.27 5.77 32.16
C ARG A 394 -20.30 6.74 31.62
N PRO A 395 -20.92 7.55 32.51
CA PRO A 395 -21.73 8.66 32.02
C PRO A 395 -20.85 9.50 31.11
N ALA A 396 -21.40 9.90 29.96
CA ALA A 396 -20.70 10.78 29.02
C ALA A 396 -20.26 12.03 29.79
N GLN A 397 -18.98 12.14 30.13
CA GLN A 397 -18.44 13.36 30.70
C GLN A 397 -18.51 14.44 29.62
N ALA A 398 -18.99 15.60 29.99
CA ALA A 398 -18.95 16.76 29.09
C ALA A 398 -17.50 16.99 28.69
N VAL A 399 -17.26 17.06 27.37
CA VAL A 399 -15.93 17.31 26.81
C VAL A 399 -15.58 18.77 27.09
N CYS A 400 -14.58 19.00 27.94
CA CYS A 400 -14.08 20.33 28.24
C CYS A 400 -13.32 20.90 27.06
N GLY A 401 -13.56 22.16 26.72
CA GLY A 401 -12.73 22.95 25.81
C GLY A 401 -11.50 23.59 26.48
N GLY A 402 -10.73 24.33 25.76
CA GLY A 402 -9.53 25.01 26.24
C GLY A 402 -8.47 24.07 26.81
N CYS A 403 -7.85 24.44 27.93
CA CYS A 403 -6.81 23.63 28.57
C CYS A 403 -7.28 22.24 29.02
N GLY A 404 -8.59 22.04 29.24
CA GLY A 404 -9.17 20.74 29.59
C GLY A 404 -9.18 19.72 28.43
N ALA A 405 -8.91 20.15 27.20
CA ALA A 405 -8.82 19.29 26.03
C ALA A 405 -7.39 18.73 25.81
N LYS A 406 -6.39 19.11 26.61
CA LYS A 406 -5.01 18.61 26.46
C LYS A 406 -4.93 17.10 26.64
N VAL A 407 -3.99 16.47 25.93
CA VAL A 407 -3.59 15.08 26.20
C VAL A 407 -3.00 15.02 27.62
N GLY A 408 -3.38 14.00 28.40
CA GLY A 408 -2.90 13.83 29.77
C GLY A 408 -1.37 13.78 29.86
N ALA A 409 -0.80 14.34 30.92
CA ALA A 409 0.64 14.48 31.10
C ALA A 409 1.37 13.12 31.12
N ASP A 410 0.74 12.08 31.62
CA ASP A 410 1.23 10.70 31.65
C ASP A 410 1.40 10.11 30.24
N ALA A 411 0.35 10.23 29.41
CA ALA A 411 0.37 9.74 28.03
C ALA A 411 1.34 10.55 27.16
N LEU A 412 1.35 11.88 27.31
CA LEU A 412 2.28 12.77 26.61
C LEU A 412 3.73 12.49 27.01
N GLY A 413 4.02 12.39 28.31
CA GLY A 413 5.36 12.14 28.85
C GLY A 413 5.91 10.79 28.41
N ALA A 414 5.08 9.73 28.42
CA ALA A 414 5.49 8.39 27.96
C ALA A 414 5.80 8.37 26.46
N ALA A 415 4.98 9.05 25.62
CA ALA A 415 5.24 9.14 24.19
C ALA A 415 6.54 9.91 23.88
N LEU A 416 6.74 11.09 24.50
CA LEU A 416 7.93 11.90 24.31
C LEU A 416 9.22 11.23 24.81
N SER A 417 9.15 10.52 25.95
CA SER A 417 10.28 9.76 26.47
C SER A 417 10.76 8.68 25.50
N GLN A 418 9.83 7.92 24.91
CA GLN A 418 10.19 6.92 23.92
C GLN A 418 10.75 7.55 22.64
N LEU A 419 10.14 8.65 22.16
CA LEU A 419 10.62 9.37 20.97
C LEU A 419 12.02 9.98 21.19
N HIS A 420 12.32 10.47 22.41
CA HIS A 420 13.66 10.96 22.74
C HIS A 420 14.69 9.82 22.74
N LEU A 421 14.35 8.62 23.15
CA LEU A 421 15.23 7.45 23.05
C LEU A 421 15.49 7.06 21.59
N ASP A 422 14.44 7.10 20.75
CA ASP A 422 14.53 6.71 19.34
C ASP A 422 15.23 7.79 18.47
N TYR A 423 15.08 9.08 18.87
CA TYR A 423 15.61 10.25 18.13
C TYR A 423 16.30 11.27 19.06
N PRO A 424 17.39 10.93 19.74
CA PRO A 424 17.95 11.75 20.83
C PRO A 424 18.47 13.12 20.39
N GLN A 425 18.85 13.26 19.11
CA GLN A 425 19.34 14.53 18.58
C GLN A 425 18.26 15.42 17.96
N HIS A 426 17.07 14.84 17.65
CA HIS A 426 16.02 15.50 16.89
C HIS A 426 14.73 15.71 17.68
N CYS A 427 14.60 15.10 18.84
CA CYS A 427 13.48 15.29 19.75
C CYS A 427 13.98 15.89 21.06
N SER A 428 13.65 17.17 21.34
CA SER A 428 13.90 17.75 22.66
C SER A 428 13.04 17.03 23.69
N GLY A 429 13.64 16.63 24.82
CA GLY A 429 12.94 15.89 25.87
C GLY A 429 11.80 16.67 26.57
N GLY A 430 11.52 17.89 26.15
CA GLY A 430 10.51 18.80 26.72
C GLY A 430 10.96 19.41 28.04
N GLY A 431 10.28 20.43 28.51
CA GLY A 431 10.44 20.91 29.86
C GLY A 431 10.41 22.40 30.05
N ASP A 432 10.47 23.21 29.02
CA ASP A 432 10.36 24.66 29.13
C ASP A 432 9.07 25.18 28.46
N ASP A 433 8.62 26.36 28.86
CA ASP A 433 7.41 26.98 28.32
C ASP A 433 7.57 27.47 26.88
N ALA A 434 8.82 27.64 26.44
CA ALA A 434 9.17 28.05 25.08
C ALA A 434 10.42 27.29 24.56
N ALA A 435 10.43 26.99 23.28
CA ALA A 435 11.61 26.42 22.62
C ALA A 435 12.62 27.48 22.26
N ALA A 436 13.88 27.27 22.66
CA ALA A 436 14.99 28.15 22.24
C ALA A 436 15.44 27.82 20.81
N LEU A 437 15.47 28.82 19.94
CA LEU A 437 15.95 28.70 18.56
C LEU A 437 17.31 29.39 18.44
N SER A 438 18.29 28.71 17.86
CA SER A 438 19.57 29.26 17.51
C SER A 438 19.65 29.45 16.00
N ALA A 439 19.68 30.70 15.53
CA ALA A 439 19.99 31.03 14.15
C ALA A 439 21.39 31.66 14.06
N PRO A 440 22.14 31.42 12.96
CA PRO A 440 23.44 32.09 12.76
C PRO A 440 23.27 33.62 12.75
N PRO A 441 24.16 34.39 13.35
CA PRO A 441 24.08 35.87 13.37
C PRO A 441 24.03 36.44 11.95
N GLY A 442 23.09 37.35 11.70
CA GLY A 442 22.97 38.05 10.41
C GLY A 442 22.33 37.24 9.27
N VAL A 443 21.84 36.03 9.55
CA VAL A 443 21.15 35.20 8.57
C VAL A 443 19.62 35.35 8.76
N ALA A 444 18.88 35.46 7.64
CA ALA A 444 17.43 35.53 7.68
C ALA A 444 16.83 34.22 8.22
N LEU A 445 15.89 34.31 9.15
CA LEU A 445 15.09 33.20 9.65
C LEU A 445 13.75 33.20 8.89
N LEU A 446 13.44 32.08 8.22
CA LEU A 446 12.17 31.87 7.58
C LEU A 446 11.29 31.03 8.51
N GLN A 447 9.99 31.28 8.49
CA GLN A 447 9.01 30.52 9.27
C GLN A 447 7.75 30.27 8.44
N SER A 448 7.23 29.06 8.48
CA SER A 448 5.95 28.68 7.90
C SER A 448 5.12 27.82 8.86
N LEU A 449 3.81 27.76 8.65
CA LEU A 449 2.87 26.92 9.40
C LEU A 449 1.89 26.23 8.44
N ASP A 450 1.89 24.91 8.47
CA ASP A 450 0.90 24.08 7.80
C ASP A 450 0.20 23.11 8.76
N VAL A 451 -1.09 22.88 8.54
CA VAL A 451 -1.89 21.93 9.31
C VAL A 451 -2.75 21.09 8.38
N LEU A 452 -2.64 19.78 8.51
CA LEU A 452 -3.45 18.80 7.76
C LEU A 452 -4.47 18.13 8.69
N ARG A 453 -5.69 17.93 8.20
CA ARG A 453 -6.64 16.96 8.77
C ARG A 453 -6.24 15.56 8.32
N GLU A 454 -6.76 14.55 9.01
CA GLU A 454 -6.51 13.14 8.66
C GLU A 454 -6.77 12.88 7.18
N LEU A 455 -5.75 12.45 6.47
CA LEU A 455 -5.79 12.07 5.06
C LEU A 455 -5.66 10.56 4.91
N VAL A 456 -4.84 9.95 5.75
CA VAL A 456 -4.61 8.50 5.81
C VAL A 456 -4.76 8.01 7.24
N PRO A 457 -5.40 6.85 7.47
CA PRO A 457 -5.68 6.37 8.82
C PRO A 457 -4.45 5.79 9.55
N ASP A 458 -3.31 5.59 8.87
CA ASP A 458 -2.04 5.18 9.46
C ASP A 458 -1.32 6.40 10.08
N PRO A 459 -1.20 6.50 11.43
CA PRO A 459 -0.66 7.69 12.06
C PRO A 459 0.82 7.93 11.75
N TRP A 460 1.63 6.87 11.61
CA TRP A 460 3.02 7.03 11.23
C TRP A 460 3.17 7.60 9.82
N LEU A 461 2.36 7.11 8.88
CA LEU A 461 2.33 7.62 7.52
C LEU A 461 1.80 9.06 7.47
N MET A 462 0.73 9.35 8.24
CA MET A 462 0.16 10.71 8.35
C MET A 462 1.19 11.71 8.89
N GLY A 463 1.96 11.32 9.91
CA GLY A 463 3.05 12.14 10.47
C GLY A 463 4.14 12.44 9.44
N ARG A 464 4.54 11.46 8.63
CA ARG A 464 5.49 11.62 7.54
C ARG A 464 5.00 12.61 6.48
N ILE A 465 3.76 12.42 6.00
CA ILE A 465 3.15 13.29 4.99
C ILE A 465 3.08 14.73 5.51
N ALA A 466 2.61 14.94 6.75
CA ALA A 466 2.50 16.26 7.33
C ALA A 466 3.86 16.96 7.50
N ALA A 467 4.90 16.22 7.88
CA ALA A 467 6.25 16.76 7.96
C ALA A 467 6.79 17.17 6.59
N GLN A 468 6.65 16.31 5.57
CA GLN A 468 7.08 16.65 4.19
C GLN A 468 6.30 17.84 3.62
N HIS A 469 5.01 17.93 3.94
CA HIS A 469 4.17 19.04 3.52
C HIS A 469 4.64 20.36 4.14
N ALA A 470 4.84 20.41 5.46
CA ALA A 470 5.29 21.62 6.14
C ALA A 470 6.73 22.04 5.75
N LEU A 471 7.64 21.09 5.56
CA LEU A 471 9.00 21.36 5.09
C LEU A 471 9.06 21.92 3.67
N SER A 472 8.04 21.64 2.86
CA SER A 472 7.98 22.02 1.44
C SER A 472 8.04 23.53 1.23
N ASP A 473 7.40 24.33 2.09
CA ASP A 473 7.41 25.79 2.02
C ASP A 473 8.84 26.35 2.17
N LEU A 474 9.62 25.81 3.13
CA LEU A 474 11.01 26.21 3.31
C LEU A 474 11.84 25.84 2.06
N TYR A 475 11.65 24.65 1.53
CA TYR A 475 12.34 24.19 0.33
C TYR A 475 11.98 25.05 -0.89
N ALA A 476 10.70 25.40 -1.06
CA ALA A 476 10.25 26.29 -2.14
C ALA A 476 10.95 27.66 -2.09
N CYS A 477 11.24 28.15 -0.87
CA CYS A 477 12.01 29.37 -0.67
C CYS A 477 13.54 29.19 -0.80
N GLY A 478 14.05 27.97 -1.05
CA GLY A 478 15.49 27.70 -1.07
C GLY A 478 16.13 27.71 0.33
N ALA A 479 15.34 27.35 1.36
CA ALA A 479 15.79 27.28 2.74
C ALA A 479 15.92 25.84 3.23
N ARG A 480 16.86 25.59 4.16
CA ARG A 480 16.96 24.35 4.91
C ARG A 480 16.29 24.51 6.27
N PRO A 481 15.59 23.49 6.77
CA PRO A 481 14.96 23.54 8.07
C PRO A 481 15.99 23.55 9.21
N LEU A 482 15.59 24.09 10.38
CA LEU A 482 16.34 24.04 11.63
C LEU A 482 15.52 23.37 12.72
N SER A 483 14.26 23.78 12.88
CA SER A 483 13.40 23.29 13.95
C SER A 483 11.93 23.31 13.55
N ALA A 484 11.13 22.50 14.26
CA ALA A 484 9.70 22.42 14.12
C ALA A 484 9.02 22.45 15.50
N LEU A 485 7.81 23.02 15.57
CA LEU A 485 6.85 22.87 16.65
C LEU A 485 5.62 22.12 16.14
N ALA A 486 5.20 21.05 16.83
CA ALA A 486 4.02 20.26 16.44
C ALA A 486 2.73 20.82 17.04
N ALA A 487 1.66 20.87 16.23
CA ALA A 487 0.29 21.07 16.68
C ALA A 487 -0.52 19.81 16.35
N VAL A 488 -0.99 19.07 17.37
CA VAL A 488 -1.64 17.77 17.20
C VAL A 488 -2.99 17.75 17.87
N THR A 489 -4.03 17.31 17.14
CA THR A 489 -5.32 16.94 17.70
C THR A 489 -5.54 15.44 17.50
N LEU A 490 -5.85 14.71 18.56
CA LEU A 490 -6.12 13.26 18.52
C LEU A 490 -7.60 12.99 18.78
N PRO A 491 -8.23 12.02 18.15
CA PRO A 491 -9.56 11.54 18.49
C PRO A 491 -9.65 11.09 19.95
N TYR A 492 -10.84 11.18 20.54
CA TYR A 492 -11.08 10.73 21.90
C TYR A 492 -10.77 9.23 22.04
N ALA A 493 -9.91 8.89 22.99
CA ALA A 493 -9.49 7.52 23.23
C ALA A 493 -8.97 7.35 24.67
N SER A 494 -8.86 6.11 25.12
CA SER A 494 -8.22 5.79 26.40
C SER A 494 -6.76 6.29 26.44
N PRO A 495 -6.19 6.62 27.61
CA PRO A 495 -4.81 7.12 27.71
C PRO A 495 -3.78 6.26 27.00
N SER A 496 -3.92 4.94 27.06
CA SER A 496 -3.00 4.00 26.39
C SER A 496 -3.08 4.09 24.87
N ILE A 497 -4.26 4.30 24.29
CA ILE A 497 -4.42 4.48 22.85
C ILE A 497 -3.91 5.86 22.43
N LEU A 498 -4.21 6.91 23.20
CA LEU A 498 -3.67 8.26 22.95
C LEU A 498 -2.15 8.28 22.91
N GLN A 499 -1.50 7.61 23.90
CA GLN A 499 -0.05 7.48 23.91
C GLN A 499 0.48 6.79 22.64
N ARG A 500 -0.12 5.65 22.25
CA ARG A 500 0.27 4.88 21.05
C ARG A 500 0.10 5.71 19.78
N GLU A 501 -1.02 6.43 19.65
CA GLU A 501 -1.29 7.28 18.48
C GLU A 501 -0.29 8.43 18.36
N LEU A 502 -0.10 9.17 19.44
CA LEU A 502 0.83 10.30 19.48
C LEU A 502 2.24 9.83 19.16
N GLN A 503 2.67 8.73 19.75
CA GLN A 503 3.99 8.14 19.48
C GLN A 503 4.18 7.79 18.01
N GLN A 504 3.22 7.07 17.39
CA GLN A 504 3.31 6.70 15.97
C GLN A 504 3.31 7.93 15.06
N LEU A 505 2.43 8.90 15.35
CA LEU A 505 2.27 10.11 14.56
C LEU A 505 3.54 10.97 14.57
N LEU A 506 4.09 11.22 15.75
CA LEU A 506 5.33 12.00 15.90
C LEU A 506 6.57 11.23 15.45
N ALA A 507 6.61 9.90 15.60
CA ALA A 507 7.69 9.08 15.05
C ALA A 507 7.73 9.16 13.52
N GLY A 508 6.57 9.23 12.86
CA GLY A 508 6.49 9.47 11.42
C GLY A 508 7.08 10.83 11.03
N ALA A 509 6.72 11.89 11.74
CA ALA A 509 7.26 13.22 11.51
C ALA A 509 8.77 13.28 11.78
N LEU A 510 9.22 12.70 12.90
CA LEU A 510 10.64 12.65 13.28
C LEU A 510 11.50 11.86 12.28
N HIS A 511 10.93 10.85 11.62
CA HIS A 511 11.62 10.16 10.53
C HIS A 511 12.03 11.11 9.40
N GLU A 512 11.13 12.03 9.01
CA GLU A 512 11.40 13.02 7.96
C GLU A 512 12.26 14.18 8.48
N PHE A 513 12.02 14.64 9.71
CA PHE A 513 12.81 15.71 10.33
C PHE A 513 14.26 15.28 10.56
N ALA A 514 14.49 14.04 10.99
CA ALA A 514 15.84 13.52 11.15
C ALA A 514 16.61 13.47 9.81
N ALA A 515 15.93 13.07 8.72
CA ALA A 515 16.52 13.08 7.39
C ALA A 515 16.84 14.50 6.88
N ALA A 516 16.12 15.51 7.38
CA ALA A 516 16.26 16.91 7.05
C ALA A 516 17.16 17.70 8.03
N ASP A 517 17.76 17.06 9.04
CA ASP A 517 18.49 17.68 10.15
C ASP A 517 17.68 18.78 10.86
N CYS A 518 16.36 18.51 11.06
CA CYS A 518 15.40 19.40 11.69
C CYS A 518 15.06 18.90 13.10
N GLN A 519 15.12 19.76 14.09
CA GLN A 519 14.79 19.43 15.47
C GLN A 519 13.31 19.62 15.73
N LEU A 520 12.61 18.63 16.29
CA LEU A 520 11.30 18.83 16.91
C LEU A 520 11.50 19.44 18.30
N ALA A 521 11.33 20.76 18.38
CA ALA A 521 11.71 21.55 19.55
C ALA A 521 10.57 21.64 20.60
N GLY A 522 9.35 21.22 20.24
CA GLY A 522 8.20 21.27 21.15
C GLY A 522 6.87 21.19 20.39
N GLY A 523 5.80 21.62 21.06
CA GLY A 523 4.50 21.65 20.41
C GLY A 523 3.34 21.63 21.38
N HIS A 524 2.14 21.38 20.85
CA HIS A 524 0.89 21.28 21.63
C HIS A 524 0.09 20.06 21.18
N SER A 525 -0.47 19.32 22.11
CA SER A 525 -1.34 18.17 21.81
C SER A 525 -2.66 18.28 22.56
N MET A 526 -3.77 18.01 21.87
CA MET A 526 -5.11 18.04 22.43
C MET A 526 -5.95 16.87 21.90
N GLN A 527 -7.10 16.65 22.51
CA GLN A 527 -8.12 15.74 22.02
C GLN A 527 -9.24 16.50 21.31
N GLY A 528 -9.81 15.93 20.27
CA GLY A 528 -10.89 16.51 19.47
C GLY A 528 -11.71 15.46 18.73
N GLY A 529 -12.61 15.90 17.87
CA GLY A 529 -13.49 15.00 17.11
C GLY A 529 -12.78 14.20 16.00
N GLU A 530 -11.65 14.70 15.51
CA GLU A 530 -10.89 14.10 14.41
C GLU A 530 -9.39 14.36 14.57
N LEU A 531 -8.57 13.56 13.90
CA LEU A 531 -7.13 13.74 13.88
C LEU A 531 -6.76 14.94 13.00
N SER A 532 -5.89 15.81 13.54
CA SER A 532 -5.16 16.80 12.76
C SER A 532 -3.72 16.90 13.25
N ILE A 533 -2.80 17.21 12.35
CA ILE A 533 -1.41 17.44 12.64
C ILE A 533 -0.85 18.54 11.75
N GLY A 534 -0.08 19.41 12.34
CA GLY A 534 0.64 20.45 11.61
C GLY A 534 1.92 20.83 12.32
N PHE A 535 2.72 21.62 11.62
CA PHE A 535 4.03 22.05 12.11
C PHE A 535 4.26 23.53 11.80
N VAL A 536 4.71 24.26 12.82
CA VAL A 536 5.45 25.50 12.59
C VAL A 536 6.88 25.11 12.32
N VAL A 537 7.40 25.40 11.13
CA VAL A 537 8.77 25.07 10.72
C VAL A 537 9.62 26.36 10.60
N ASN A 538 10.84 26.29 11.08
CA ASN A 538 11.81 27.40 11.00
C ASN A 538 13.01 26.96 10.18
N GLY A 539 13.54 27.84 9.33
CA GLY A 539 14.66 27.53 8.45
C GLY A 539 15.53 28.74 8.11
N VAL A 540 16.66 28.46 7.52
CA VAL A 540 17.64 29.47 7.03
C VAL A 540 17.97 29.17 5.58
N PRO A 541 18.46 30.15 4.79
CA PRO A 541 18.89 29.95 3.42
C PRO A 541 19.80 28.72 3.26
N MET A 542 19.62 27.92 2.22
CA MET A 542 20.51 26.80 1.87
C MET A 542 21.84 27.27 1.34
N ALA A 543 21.84 28.35 0.55
CA ALA A 543 23.05 28.93 -0.04
C ALA A 543 23.83 29.72 0.99
N GLY A 544 25.16 29.55 1.01
CA GLY A 544 26.04 30.24 1.95
C GLY A 544 26.11 31.75 1.75
N ASP A 545 25.68 32.25 0.58
CA ASP A 545 25.55 33.68 0.27
C ASP A 545 24.22 34.29 0.74
N GLY A 546 23.35 33.50 1.40
CA GLY A 546 22.05 33.93 1.87
C GLY A 546 20.97 34.04 0.78
N LYS A 547 21.24 33.56 -0.43
CA LYS A 547 20.29 33.61 -1.55
C LYS A 547 19.07 32.74 -1.29
N LEU A 548 17.89 33.31 -1.50
CA LEU A 548 16.61 32.64 -1.46
C LEU A 548 16.00 32.51 -2.87
N LEU A 549 15.07 31.59 -3.04
CA LEU A 549 14.22 31.48 -4.23
C LEU A 549 12.97 32.32 -4.00
N PRO A 550 12.72 33.36 -4.77
CA PRO A 550 11.47 34.11 -4.64
C PRO A 550 10.30 33.33 -5.25
N LYS A 551 9.10 33.49 -4.69
CA LYS A 551 7.88 32.99 -5.31
C LYS A 551 7.57 33.80 -6.58
N ALA A 552 7.60 35.12 -6.48
CA ALA A 552 7.42 36.07 -7.58
C ALA A 552 8.80 36.47 -8.14
N GLY A 553 9.07 36.10 -9.37
CA GLY A 553 10.40 36.38 -9.99
C GLY A 553 10.57 35.74 -11.36
N ALA A 554 9.53 35.04 -11.83
CA ALA A 554 9.52 34.47 -13.18
C ALA A 554 9.62 35.55 -14.24
N GLN A 555 10.42 35.33 -15.28
CA GLN A 555 10.72 36.26 -16.33
C GLN A 555 10.24 35.72 -17.70
N PRO A 556 9.81 36.59 -18.62
CA PRO A 556 9.53 36.17 -19.99
C PRO A 556 10.71 35.40 -20.61
N GLY A 557 10.44 34.25 -21.22
CA GLY A 557 11.45 33.34 -21.76
C GLY A 557 11.91 32.26 -20.77
N ASP A 558 11.44 32.26 -19.53
CA ASP A 558 11.65 31.15 -18.60
C ASP A 558 10.82 29.95 -18.97
N ALA A 559 11.39 28.74 -18.87
CA ALA A 559 10.68 27.50 -18.90
C ALA A 559 10.09 27.18 -17.52
N LEU A 560 8.90 26.61 -17.49
CA LEU A 560 8.23 26.14 -16.29
C LEU A 560 8.48 24.64 -16.12
N VAL A 561 9.19 24.27 -15.07
CA VAL A 561 9.52 22.87 -14.74
C VAL A 561 8.68 22.42 -13.54
N LEU A 562 7.94 21.32 -13.68
CA LEU A 562 7.21 20.68 -12.59
C LEU A 562 7.91 19.40 -12.17
N THR A 563 8.19 19.24 -10.85
CA THR A 563 9.04 18.16 -10.33
C THR A 563 8.31 16.86 -10.06
N LYS A 564 7.02 16.90 -9.70
CA LYS A 564 6.19 15.72 -9.39
C LYS A 564 4.92 15.68 -10.24
N ALA A 565 4.29 14.51 -10.31
CA ALA A 565 3.00 14.36 -10.97
C ALA A 565 1.85 14.96 -10.15
N LEU A 566 0.81 15.42 -10.85
CA LEU A 566 -0.42 15.98 -10.29
C LEU A 566 -1.50 14.90 -10.10
N GLY A 567 -2.46 15.15 -9.20
CA GLY A 567 -3.68 14.36 -9.05
C GLY A 567 -3.90 13.77 -7.66
N THR A 568 -3.15 14.18 -6.63
CA THR A 568 -3.35 13.69 -5.26
C THR A 568 -4.74 14.02 -4.73
N GLY A 569 -5.28 15.21 -5.01
CA GLY A 569 -6.62 15.63 -4.57
C GLY A 569 -7.71 14.75 -5.17
N VAL A 570 -7.68 14.54 -6.49
CA VAL A 570 -8.65 13.66 -7.18
C VAL A 570 -8.57 12.22 -6.70
N LEU A 571 -7.36 11.65 -6.52
CA LEU A 571 -7.21 10.26 -6.07
C LEU A 571 -7.74 10.05 -4.66
N PHE A 572 -7.48 10.96 -3.73
CA PHE A 572 -8.04 10.86 -2.38
C PHE A 572 -9.54 11.12 -2.34
N ALA A 573 -10.07 12.03 -3.17
CA ALA A 573 -11.52 12.18 -3.35
C ALA A 573 -12.16 10.89 -3.89
N ALA A 574 -11.54 10.24 -4.87
CA ALA A 574 -11.97 8.94 -5.39
C ALA A 574 -11.85 7.82 -4.34
N HIS A 575 -10.80 7.84 -3.53
CA HIS A 575 -10.62 6.88 -2.44
C HIS A 575 -11.73 7.01 -1.39
N MET A 576 -12.06 8.22 -0.97
CA MET A 576 -13.17 8.48 -0.04
C MET A 576 -14.53 8.00 -0.61
N GLN A 577 -14.70 8.02 -1.93
CA GLN A 577 -15.90 7.53 -2.63
C GLN A 577 -15.82 6.04 -2.99
N LEU A 578 -14.79 5.31 -2.55
CA LEU A 578 -14.54 3.90 -2.86
C LEU A 578 -14.38 3.61 -4.37
N ALA A 579 -13.97 4.61 -5.14
CA ALA A 579 -13.80 4.52 -6.58
C ALA A 579 -12.33 4.29 -7.01
N ALA A 580 -11.35 4.74 -6.22
CA ALA A 580 -9.93 4.57 -6.52
C ALA A 580 -9.46 3.13 -6.34
N ASP A 581 -8.51 2.70 -7.18
CA ASP A 581 -7.73 1.48 -7.00
C ASP A 581 -6.66 1.71 -5.92
N GLY A 582 -6.45 0.74 -5.03
CA GLY A 582 -5.48 0.86 -3.94
C GLY A 582 -4.04 1.05 -4.42
N ARG A 583 -3.69 0.64 -5.65
CA ARG A 583 -2.37 0.91 -6.26
C ARG A 583 -2.19 2.39 -6.56
N ASP A 584 -3.23 3.03 -7.10
CA ASP A 584 -3.18 4.45 -7.45
C ASP A 584 -3.09 5.31 -6.17
N VAL A 585 -3.83 4.94 -5.12
CA VAL A 585 -3.74 5.58 -3.80
C VAL A 585 -2.35 5.39 -3.18
N THR A 586 -1.75 4.20 -3.30
CA THR A 586 -0.38 3.94 -2.83
C THR A 586 0.62 4.80 -3.60
N ALA A 587 0.51 4.88 -4.93
CA ALA A 587 1.39 5.73 -5.75
C ALA A 587 1.25 7.22 -5.41
N ALA A 588 0.03 7.70 -5.12
CA ALA A 588 -0.19 9.07 -4.64
C ALA A 588 0.48 9.31 -3.28
N THR A 589 0.39 8.34 -2.37
CA THR A 589 1.05 8.40 -1.06
C THR A 589 2.56 8.44 -1.21
N ASP A 590 3.15 7.61 -2.07
CA ASP A 590 4.59 7.61 -2.34
C ASP A 590 5.05 8.96 -2.93
N ALA A 591 4.26 9.56 -3.82
CA ALA A 591 4.54 10.90 -4.35
C ALA A 591 4.50 11.99 -3.28
N MET A 592 3.58 11.89 -2.30
CA MET A 592 3.53 12.82 -1.16
C MET A 592 4.72 12.66 -0.22
N LEU A 593 5.25 11.45 -0.06
CA LEU A 593 6.44 11.17 0.77
C LEU A 593 7.75 11.58 0.11
N GLN A 594 7.77 11.80 -1.19
CA GLN A 594 8.94 12.33 -1.87
C GLN A 594 9.18 13.79 -1.46
N GLY A 595 10.23 14.06 -0.68
CA GLY A 595 10.58 15.41 -0.22
C GLY A 595 11.00 16.34 -1.36
N ASN A 596 10.96 17.64 -1.14
CA ASN A 596 11.33 18.66 -2.11
C ASN A 596 12.75 19.23 -1.92
N ALA A 597 13.50 18.77 -0.90
CA ALA A 597 14.83 19.27 -0.54
C ALA A 597 15.84 19.24 -1.71
N ALA A 598 16.00 18.07 -2.34
CA ALA A 598 16.95 17.92 -3.44
C ALA A 598 16.55 18.74 -4.66
N ALA A 599 15.25 18.85 -4.95
CA ALA A 599 14.74 19.67 -6.05
C ALA A 599 15.03 21.16 -5.82
N ALA A 600 14.86 21.66 -4.60
CA ALA A 600 15.20 23.05 -4.22
C ALA A 600 16.69 23.34 -4.38
N GLY A 601 17.56 22.43 -3.89
CA GLY A 601 19.01 22.55 -4.07
C GLY A 601 19.43 22.60 -5.54
N LEU A 602 18.83 21.76 -6.37
CA LEU A 602 19.05 21.76 -7.82
C LEU A 602 18.51 23.02 -8.50
N ALA A 603 17.35 23.54 -8.08
CA ALA A 603 16.81 24.81 -8.59
C ALA A 603 17.76 25.98 -8.32
N LEU A 604 18.29 26.07 -7.09
CA LEU A 604 19.33 27.08 -6.72
C LEU A 604 20.57 26.91 -7.56
N ALA A 605 21.13 25.71 -7.66
CA ALA A 605 22.37 25.43 -8.39
C ALA A 605 22.28 25.75 -9.89
N HIS A 606 21.10 25.54 -10.49
CA HIS A 606 20.86 25.86 -11.90
C HIS A 606 20.41 27.31 -12.12
N GLY A 607 20.25 28.11 -11.05
CA GLY A 607 19.91 29.51 -11.13
C GLY A 607 18.44 29.75 -11.54
N ALA A 608 17.52 29.08 -10.89
CA ALA A 608 16.09 29.34 -11.03
C ALA A 608 15.78 30.81 -10.67
N SER A 609 14.84 31.38 -11.41
CA SER A 609 14.38 32.77 -11.25
C SER A 609 13.26 32.87 -10.21
N ALA A 610 12.37 31.84 -10.15
CA ALA A 610 11.30 31.71 -9.17
C ALA A 610 11.02 30.25 -8.85
N CYS A 611 10.44 30.02 -7.67
CA CYS A 611 10.04 28.71 -7.22
C CYS A 611 8.85 28.79 -6.25
N THR A 612 7.93 27.86 -6.35
CA THR A 612 6.84 27.63 -5.40
C THR A 612 6.52 26.15 -5.36
N ASP A 613 5.97 25.64 -4.27
CA ASP A 613 5.39 24.30 -4.23
C ASP A 613 3.91 24.34 -4.66
N ILE A 614 3.43 23.23 -5.16
CA ILE A 614 2.04 23.11 -5.59
C ILE A 614 1.23 22.43 -4.50
N THR A 615 0.31 23.17 -3.87
CA THR A 615 -0.51 22.71 -2.76
C THR A 615 -2.01 23.01 -2.97
N GLY A 616 -2.70 23.58 -2.01
CA GLY A 616 -4.15 23.71 -1.94
C GLY A 616 -4.81 24.46 -3.11
N PHE A 617 -4.11 25.42 -3.73
CA PHE A 617 -4.64 26.22 -4.84
C PHE A 617 -4.46 25.58 -6.22
N GLY A 618 -3.87 24.39 -6.29
CA GLY A 618 -3.61 23.69 -7.54
C GLY A 618 -2.52 24.35 -8.38
N LEU A 619 -2.22 23.78 -9.53
CA LEU A 619 -1.16 24.30 -10.41
C LEU A 619 -1.41 25.73 -10.86
N LEU A 620 -2.66 26.05 -11.25
CA LEU A 620 -2.98 27.39 -11.77
C LEU A 620 -2.88 28.48 -10.70
N GLY A 621 -3.40 28.22 -9.49
CA GLY A 621 -3.33 29.20 -8.41
C GLY A 621 -1.90 29.57 -8.07
N HIS A 622 -1.01 28.59 -7.88
CA HIS A 622 0.39 28.83 -7.58
C HIS A 622 1.19 29.42 -8.74
N LEU A 623 0.85 29.06 -9.99
CA LEU A 623 1.45 29.72 -11.16
C LEU A 623 1.08 31.20 -11.23
N LEU A 624 -0.18 31.55 -10.97
CA LEU A 624 -0.61 32.96 -10.95
C LEU A 624 0.14 33.78 -9.88
N GLU A 625 0.37 33.18 -8.69
CA GLU A 625 1.20 33.82 -7.66
C GLU A 625 2.66 34.02 -8.15
N MET A 626 3.22 33.03 -8.86
CA MET A 626 4.57 33.10 -9.40
C MET A 626 4.71 34.19 -10.48
N LEU A 627 3.69 34.39 -11.31
CA LEU A 627 3.66 35.41 -12.35
C LEU A 627 3.47 36.84 -11.78
N ALA A 628 2.98 36.98 -10.55
CA ALA A 628 2.85 38.22 -9.78
C ALA A 628 2.15 39.38 -10.54
N GLY A 629 1.29 39.06 -11.50
CA GLY A 629 0.61 40.09 -12.30
C GLY A 629 1.48 40.79 -13.34
N THR A 630 2.72 40.37 -13.56
CA THR A 630 3.69 41.04 -14.45
C THR A 630 3.94 40.29 -15.76
N CYS A 631 3.72 38.99 -15.78
CA CYS A 631 3.92 38.09 -16.91
C CYS A 631 2.69 37.25 -17.16
N SER A 632 2.59 36.66 -18.32
CA SER A 632 1.64 35.59 -18.67
C SER A 632 2.36 34.27 -18.85
N ALA A 633 1.65 33.17 -19.00
CA ALA A 633 2.26 31.85 -19.22
C ALA A 633 1.55 31.08 -20.33
N ARG A 634 2.29 30.19 -20.99
CA ARG A 634 1.77 29.18 -21.91
C ARG A 634 2.07 27.79 -21.35
N LEU A 635 1.04 26.97 -21.14
CA LEU A 635 1.17 25.60 -20.64
C LEU A 635 0.83 24.59 -21.73
N SER A 636 1.55 23.48 -21.77
CA SER A 636 1.28 22.34 -22.64
C SER A 636 0.53 21.25 -21.87
N PRO A 637 -0.80 21.10 -22.01
CA PRO A 637 -1.57 20.09 -21.28
C PRO A 637 -1.10 18.65 -21.48
N SER A 638 -0.59 18.32 -22.67
CA SER A 638 -0.02 16.99 -22.96
C SER A 638 1.26 16.69 -22.18
N GLN A 639 2.00 17.72 -21.79
CA GLN A 639 3.25 17.59 -21.02
C GLN A 639 3.03 17.52 -19.51
N LEU A 640 1.82 17.77 -19.00
CA LEU A 640 1.56 17.66 -17.56
C LEU A 640 1.81 16.22 -17.08
N PRO A 641 2.69 16.02 -16.09
CA PRO A 641 2.84 14.70 -15.46
C PRO A 641 1.62 14.42 -14.57
N VAL A 642 1.00 13.27 -14.76
CA VAL A 642 -0.24 12.88 -14.09
C VAL A 642 -0.05 11.53 -13.40
N LEU A 643 -0.58 11.37 -12.20
CA LEU A 643 -0.67 10.09 -11.51
C LEU A 643 -1.64 9.16 -12.24
N ASP A 644 -1.38 7.87 -12.19
CA ASP A 644 -2.23 6.88 -12.85
C ASP A 644 -3.66 6.91 -12.28
N GLY A 645 -4.67 6.62 -13.09
CA GLY A 645 -6.08 6.65 -12.70
C GLY A 645 -6.74 8.04 -12.68
N VAL A 646 -6.00 9.14 -12.45
CA VAL A 646 -6.52 10.50 -12.23
C VAL A 646 -7.46 10.98 -13.34
N LEU A 647 -7.00 10.94 -14.60
CA LEU A 647 -7.83 11.44 -15.72
C LEU A 647 -9.10 10.61 -15.92
N GLY A 648 -9.06 9.32 -15.57
CA GLY A 648 -10.24 8.46 -15.56
C GLY A 648 -11.27 8.89 -14.52
N HIS A 649 -10.83 9.24 -13.33
CA HIS A 649 -11.68 9.72 -12.24
C HIS A 649 -12.29 11.10 -12.55
N ILE A 650 -11.50 12.02 -13.10
CA ILE A 650 -12.01 13.32 -13.53
C ILE A 650 -13.11 13.14 -14.60
N ARG A 651 -12.90 12.28 -15.61
CA ARG A 651 -13.92 11.99 -16.64
C ARG A 651 -15.17 11.32 -16.05
N ALA A 652 -15.05 10.64 -14.92
CA ALA A 652 -16.18 10.09 -14.17
C ALA A 652 -16.87 11.13 -13.26
N GLY A 653 -16.43 12.39 -13.27
CA GLY A 653 -17.01 13.49 -12.49
C GLY A 653 -16.53 13.53 -11.03
N ILE A 654 -15.40 12.92 -10.71
CA ILE A 654 -14.81 12.98 -9.36
C ILE A 654 -13.88 14.18 -9.28
N GLU A 655 -14.17 15.05 -8.32
CA GLU A 655 -13.42 16.26 -8.01
C GLU A 655 -13.12 16.35 -6.52
N SER A 656 -12.02 17.00 -6.16
CA SER A 656 -11.73 17.31 -4.76
C SER A 656 -12.58 18.47 -4.24
N THR A 657 -12.69 18.60 -2.93
CA THR A 657 -13.51 19.62 -2.27
C THR A 657 -13.11 21.06 -2.66
N MET A 658 -11.82 21.32 -2.89
CA MET A 658 -11.30 22.65 -3.24
C MET A 658 -11.39 22.97 -4.74
N HIS A 659 -11.66 21.99 -5.61
CA HIS A 659 -11.64 22.15 -7.05
C HIS A 659 -12.50 23.34 -7.53
N ALA A 660 -13.77 23.36 -7.14
CA ALA A 660 -14.70 24.42 -7.57
C ALA A 660 -14.30 25.83 -7.09
N ALA A 661 -13.65 25.93 -5.91
CA ALA A 661 -13.14 27.22 -5.41
C ALA A 661 -11.92 27.69 -6.24
N ASN A 662 -11.01 26.75 -6.54
CA ASN A 662 -9.84 27.04 -7.38
C ASN A 662 -10.23 27.43 -8.82
N GLU A 663 -11.22 26.73 -9.40
CA GLU A 663 -11.74 27.05 -10.73
C GLU A 663 -12.40 28.46 -10.76
N ARG A 664 -13.19 28.82 -9.76
CA ARG A 664 -13.75 30.17 -9.67
C ARG A 664 -12.68 31.26 -9.56
N SER A 665 -11.59 30.99 -8.85
CA SER A 665 -10.52 31.97 -8.63
C SER A 665 -9.60 32.13 -9.87
N ALA A 666 -9.11 31.03 -10.41
CA ALA A 666 -8.10 31.03 -11.47
C ALA A 666 -8.67 30.83 -12.88
N GLY A 667 -9.85 30.22 -13.03
CA GLY A 667 -10.47 29.88 -14.29
C GLY A 667 -10.72 31.08 -15.21
N PRO A 668 -11.16 32.26 -14.73
CA PRO A 668 -11.34 33.44 -15.57
C PRO A 668 -10.08 33.92 -16.30
N LEU A 669 -8.89 33.56 -15.81
CA LEU A 669 -7.59 33.93 -16.39
C LEU A 669 -7.03 32.84 -17.32
N LEU A 670 -7.76 31.71 -17.49
CA LEU A 670 -7.36 30.59 -18.34
C LEU A 670 -7.95 30.72 -19.74
N GLN A 671 -7.09 30.72 -20.74
CA GLN A 671 -7.45 30.72 -22.17
C GLN A 671 -7.08 29.37 -22.79
N TYR A 672 -8.00 28.76 -23.54
CA TYR A 672 -7.76 27.45 -24.14
C TYR A 672 -8.57 27.22 -25.42
N PRO A 673 -8.03 26.53 -26.44
CA PRO A 673 -8.76 26.04 -27.59
C PRO A 673 -9.78 24.97 -27.19
N ALA A 674 -10.87 24.87 -27.95
CA ALA A 674 -11.90 23.85 -27.70
C ALA A 674 -11.39 22.39 -27.79
N ALA A 675 -10.27 22.17 -28.46
CA ALA A 675 -9.65 20.86 -28.64
C ALA A 675 -8.90 20.34 -27.39
N VAL A 676 -8.66 21.18 -26.36
CA VAL A 676 -7.96 20.75 -25.14
C VAL A 676 -8.81 19.74 -24.35
N ASP A 677 -8.20 18.60 -23.97
CA ASP A 677 -8.85 17.58 -23.14
C ASP A 677 -9.40 18.20 -21.84
N ALA A 678 -10.72 18.12 -21.66
CA ALA A 678 -11.40 18.68 -20.49
C ALA A 678 -10.84 18.13 -19.16
N ALA A 679 -10.48 16.84 -19.11
CA ALA A 679 -9.92 16.25 -17.89
C ALA A 679 -8.53 16.84 -17.56
N ARG A 680 -7.68 17.09 -18.53
CA ARG A 680 -6.39 17.76 -18.32
C ARG A 680 -6.55 19.22 -17.92
N ARG A 681 -7.57 19.90 -18.44
CA ARG A 681 -7.90 21.26 -18.02
C ARG A 681 -8.37 21.29 -16.55
N GLN A 682 -9.26 20.39 -16.17
CA GLN A 682 -9.75 20.28 -14.79
C GLN A 682 -8.64 19.95 -13.80
N LEU A 683 -7.68 19.11 -14.18
CA LEU A 683 -6.52 18.76 -13.36
C LEU A 683 -5.71 19.98 -12.88
N LEU A 684 -5.70 21.08 -13.63
CA LEU A 684 -4.98 22.30 -13.29
C LEU A 684 -5.48 22.97 -11.99
N PHE A 685 -6.73 22.71 -11.62
CA PHE A 685 -7.36 23.23 -10.40
C PHE A 685 -7.32 22.25 -9.23
N ASP A 686 -6.82 21.02 -9.46
CA ASP A 686 -6.78 20.00 -8.41
C ASP A 686 -5.79 20.36 -7.30
N PRO A 687 -6.22 20.48 -6.03
CA PRO A 687 -5.31 20.72 -4.93
C PRO A 687 -4.37 19.52 -4.74
N GLN A 688 -3.12 19.83 -4.37
CA GLN A 688 -2.14 18.80 -4.08
C GLN A 688 -1.81 18.80 -2.59
N THR A 689 -1.64 17.62 -2.00
CA THR A 689 -1.04 17.46 -0.67
C THR A 689 0.41 17.05 -0.87
N SER A 690 1.35 17.76 -0.25
CA SER A 690 2.79 17.53 -0.39
C SER A 690 3.23 17.43 -1.86
N GLY A 691 2.77 18.37 -2.68
CA GLY A 691 3.02 18.40 -4.12
C GLY A 691 4.46 18.68 -4.48
N GLY A 692 4.73 18.75 -5.79
CA GLY A 692 6.07 19.08 -6.31
C GLY A 692 6.33 20.57 -6.36
N LEU A 693 7.58 20.93 -6.66
CA LEU A 693 7.96 22.31 -6.95
C LEU A 693 7.61 22.66 -8.39
N LEU A 694 7.07 23.87 -8.58
CA LEU A 694 7.03 24.59 -9.85
C LEU A 694 8.21 25.55 -9.88
N ILE A 695 9.09 25.39 -10.86
CA ILE A 695 10.35 26.13 -10.98
C ILE A 695 10.35 26.89 -12.30
N ALA A 696 10.53 28.21 -12.24
CA ALA A 696 10.80 29.03 -13.41
C ALA A 696 12.34 29.16 -13.57
N ILE A 697 12.81 28.91 -14.77
CA ILE A 697 14.24 28.92 -15.10
C ILE A 697 14.45 29.26 -16.57
N SER A 698 15.55 29.96 -16.92
CA SER A 698 15.81 30.25 -18.32
C SER A 698 15.79 29.00 -19.20
N SER A 699 15.15 29.09 -20.36
CA SER A 699 14.87 27.96 -21.26
C SER A 699 16.12 27.15 -21.63
N GLY A 700 17.28 27.81 -21.75
CA GLY A 700 18.56 27.14 -22.05
C GLY A 700 19.07 26.23 -20.93
N ARG A 701 18.67 26.46 -19.67
CA ARG A 701 19.10 25.67 -18.49
C ARG A 701 18.07 24.57 -18.12
N ALA A 702 16.82 24.68 -18.57
CA ALA A 702 15.76 23.77 -18.21
C ALA A 702 16.03 22.28 -18.54
N PRO A 703 16.62 21.92 -19.71
CA PRO A 703 16.97 20.52 -20.00
C PRO A 703 17.92 19.91 -18.97
N GLY A 704 19.00 20.65 -18.61
CA GLY A 704 19.97 20.20 -17.62
C GLY A 704 19.37 20.05 -16.22
N LEU A 705 18.49 20.97 -15.82
CA LEU A 705 17.75 20.85 -14.55
C LEU A 705 16.84 19.60 -14.57
N CYS A 706 16.09 19.36 -15.65
CA CYS A 706 15.23 18.19 -15.75
C CYS A 706 16.02 16.87 -15.69
N GLU A 707 17.21 16.82 -16.33
CA GLU A 707 18.08 15.65 -16.26
C GLU A 707 18.60 15.42 -14.83
N ALA A 708 19.10 16.46 -14.17
CA ALA A 708 19.55 16.38 -12.78
C ALA A 708 18.44 15.97 -11.81
N LEU A 709 17.22 16.52 -11.99
CA LEU A 709 16.05 16.13 -11.20
C LEU A 709 15.71 14.64 -11.37
N ARG A 710 15.70 14.13 -12.61
CA ARG A 710 15.42 12.71 -12.85
C ARG A 710 16.50 11.80 -12.27
N ALA A 711 17.77 12.18 -12.39
CA ALA A 711 18.88 11.45 -11.78
C ALA A 711 18.79 11.43 -10.24
N SER A 712 18.16 12.45 -9.65
CA SER A 712 17.91 12.56 -8.20
C SER A 712 16.58 11.94 -7.76
N GLY A 713 15.92 11.13 -8.62
CA GLY A 713 14.70 10.38 -8.28
C GLY A 713 13.38 11.06 -8.65
N TYR A 714 13.37 12.32 -9.14
CA TYR A 714 12.15 12.96 -9.63
C TYR A 714 11.83 12.51 -11.07
N THR A 715 11.51 11.23 -11.22
CA THR A 715 11.35 10.57 -12.54
C THR A 715 10.28 11.19 -13.43
N LYS A 716 9.34 11.91 -12.84
CA LYS A 716 8.26 12.62 -13.54
C LYS A 716 8.58 14.06 -13.88
N ALA A 717 9.77 14.59 -13.45
CA ALA A 717 10.14 15.99 -13.69
C ALA A 717 10.26 16.31 -15.19
N ARG A 718 9.61 17.40 -15.60
CA ARG A 718 9.59 17.85 -16.99
C ARG A 718 9.22 19.32 -17.13
N VAL A 719 9.55 19.89 -18.29
CA VAL A 719 9.03 21.18 -18.72
C VAL A 719 7.55 21.03 -19.06
N ILE A 720 6.72 21.89 -18.50
CA ILE A 720 5.25 21.90 -18.72
C ILE A 720 4.76 23.14 -19.46
N GLY A 721 5.64 24.12 -19.70
CA GLY A 721 5.30 25.38 -20.34
C GLY A 721 6.40 26.40 -20.27
N GLU A 722 6.06 27.64 -20.60
CA GLU A 722 6.94 28.78 -20.62
C GLU A 722 6.25 30.04 -20.08
N VAL A 723 7.04 30.97 -19.57
CA VAL A 723 6.61 32.32 -19.19
C VAL A 723 6.72 33.22 -20.42
N VAL A 724 5.67 33.97 -20.68
CA VAL A 724 5.59 34.92 -21.85
C VAL A 724 5.33 36.34 -21.36
N GLU A 725 5.63 37.31 -22.18
CA GLU A 725 5.27 38.71 -21.89
C GLU A 725 3.75 38.86 -21.73
N ALA A 726 3.34 39.65 -20.75
CA ALA A 726 1.94 40.08 -20.66
C ALA A 726 1.61 41.07 -21.79
N VAL A 727 0.45 40.96 -22.39
CA VAL A 727 -0.01 41.90 -23.40
C VAL A 727 -0.32 43.24 -22.71
N PRO A 728 0.28 44.36 -23.14
CA PRO A 728 0.03 45.67 -22.51
C PRO A 728 -1.45 46.02 -22.49
N GLY A 729 -1.98 46.30 -21.30
CA GLY A 729 -3.39 46.66 -21.10
C GLY A 729 -4.36 45.47 -20.93
N GLU A 730 -3.88 44.24 -21.02
CA GLU A 730 -4.65 43.03 -20.71
C GLU A 730 -4.32 42.48 -19.32
N ALA A 731 -5.25 41.77 -18.73
CA ALA A 731 -4.99 41.02 -17.51
C ALA A 731 -4.01 39.86 -17.81
N VAL A 732 -3.21 39.49 -16.80
CA VAL A 732 -2.36 38.28 -16.84
C VAL A 732 -3.22 37.09 -17.24
N SER A 733 -2.76 36.30 -18.19
CA SER A 733 -3.47 35.12 -18.69
C SER A 733 -2.56 33.89 -18.74
N ILE A 734 -3.19 32.73 -18.61
CA ILE A 734 -2.53 31.42 -18.82
C ILE A 734 -3.16 30.81 -20.06
N GLN A 735 -2.35 30.57 -21.08
CA GLN A 735 -2.79 29.98 -22.34
C GLN A 735 -2.44 28.47 -22.35
N LEU A 736 -3.41 27.64 -22.74
CA LEU A 736 -3.15 26.23 -23.01
C LEU A 736 -2.90 26.04 -24.50
N ALA A 737 -1.74 25.47 -24.83
CA ALA A 737 -1.37 25.14 -26.20
C ALA A 737 -0.43 23.92 -26.18
N ASP A 738 -0.72 22.92 -27.02
CA ASP A 738 0.15 21.77 -27.27
C ASP A 738 0.96 21.94 -28.56
#